data_409fcc40004f70e54ec5ee1afa2c7f47
#
_entry.id   409fcc40004f70e54ec5ee1afa2c7f47
#
_cell.length_a   1.000
_cell.length_b   1.000
_cell.length_c   1.000
_cell.angle_alpha   90.00
_cell.angle_beta   90.00
_cell.angle_gamma   90.00
#
_symmetry.space_group_name_H-M   'P 1'
#
loop_
_entity.id
_entity.type
_entity.pdbx_description
1 polymer ?
#
loop_
_entity_poly.entity_id
_entity_poly.type
_entity_poly.pdbx_seq_one_letter_code
_entity_poly.pdbx_strand_id
1 'polypeptide(L)'
;MTDEERPVPEHDHGRIDQVDLQSEMQRSYLDYAMAVIVGRALPDVRDGLKPVHRRVIYGMYDGGFRPDKSFSKCARVVGEVMGQYHPHGDSAIYDALVRLVQPWSLRYPLALGQGNFGSPGNMGAAAPRYTETKMAPLALEMVRDIEEDTVDFTDNYDGQTQEPTVLPARFPNLLVNGSVGIAVGMATNIPPHNLREVSAAALWALDNPGLPREELLEGLIQRIPGPDFPTGAQILGTKGVQEAYRTGRGSITMRAVVNVEEIQGRTCLVITELPYQVNPDNVAVKIGDLARDGKITGIADIRDESSDRTGQRLVVVLKRDAVAKVVLNNLYKHTQLQENFGANMLAIVDGVPRTLAIDGFVTNWIAHQLEVIVRRTRFRLAKAEARMHILRAYLKALDALDEVIALIRRSPTVDEARTGLKALLDIDDDQADAILSMQLRRLAALERQKILDEAAELESLIAEYKAILADELLQRDIIRAELTGIVDRFGDDRRTHILHGFDGDVSMEDLIAEEEMVVTITRAGYIKRTRSDNYRSQHRGGKGIKGAQLRADDIVEHFFVTTTHHWLLFFTDKGRVYRSKTYEVPEAGRDAKGTHVANLLALQPDENIAQVLDIRDYAVADYLVLATRDGLVKKTRLDSYDTNRQGGVIAIRLNDEDELVSALMVNAEDDILLISRRGMSVRFSATDEALRPMGRATAGVKGMKFREGDSLLSASVAAPGHFVFVVTDGGYAKRTAIEEYRVQGRGGFGIKVAKLNDDRGTLAGGLMVAEDDEVLVVLSSGKVVRSAVAEVPAKGRDTMGVVFARTTEADRILAIARNSERGLTDDAEADEAESDPGAAAPETTENPEEADA
;
A
#
# COMPACT_ATOMS: atom_id res chain seq x y z
N MET A 1 -76.04 -39.18 -45.87
CA MET A 1 -74.64 -39.00 -46.28
C MET A 1 -73.88 -38.78 -45.00
N THR A 2 -73.24 -39.83 -44.57
CA THR A 2 -72.52 -39.94 -43.27
C THR A 2 -71.15 -39.43 -43.49
N ASP A 3 -70.74 -38.42 -42.62
CA ASP A 3 -69.38 -37.96 -42.52
C ASP A 3 -68.49 -39.07 -42.00
N GLU A 4 -67.52 -39.51 -42.77
CA GLU A 4 -66.48 -40.46 -42.36
C GLU A 4 -65.44 -39.59 -41.64
N GLU A 5 -65.32 -39.81 -40.33
CA GLU A 5 -64.22 -39.34 -39.51
C GLU A 5 -62.89 -39.93 -39.97
N ARG A 6 -61.98 -39.11 -40.51
CA ARG A 6 -60.60 -39.51 -40.79
C ARG A 6 -59.93 -39.80 -39.44
N PRO A 7 -59.23 -40.92 -39.24
CA PRO A 7 -58.46 -41.17 -38.02
C PRO A 7 -57.32 -40.15 -37.98
N VAL A 8 -57.24 -39.47 -36.84
CA VAL A 8 -56.10 -38.63 -36.46
C VAL A 8 -54.86 -39.53 -36.32
N PRO A 9 -53.73 -39.26 -36.98
CA PRO A 9 -52.53 -40.09 -36.81
C PRO A 9 -52.14 -40.13 -35.34
N GLU A 10 -52.05 -41.33 -34.73
CA GLU A 10 -51.41 -41.54 -33.45
C GLU A 10 -50.00 -41.05 -33.56
N HIS A 11 -49.75 -39.90 -32.89
CA HIS A 11 -48.38 -39.49 -32.66
C HIS A 11 -47.72 -40.54 -31.80
N ASP A 12 -46.74 -41.22 -32.35
CA ASP A 12 -45.83 -42.06 -31.63
C ASP A 12 -45.13 -41.19 -30.53
N HIS A 13 -45.80 -41.17 -29.38
CA HIS A 13 -45.23 -40.58 -28.16
C HIS A 13 -44.11 -41.54 -27.74
N GLY A 14 -42.87 -41.22 -28.15
CA GLY A 14 -41.69 -41.94 -27.72
C GLY A 14 -41.77 -42.20 -26.19
N ARG A 15 -41.13 -43.19 -25.73
CA ARG A 15 -41.07 -43.63 -24.32
C ARG A 15 -40.91 -42.44 -23.40
N ILE A 16 -41.95 -42.10 -22.64
CA ILE A 16 -41.92 -41.02 -21.63
C ILE A 16 -41.44 -41.66 -20.32
N ASP A 17 -40.16 -41.38 -19.96
CA ASP A 17 -39.62 -41.77 -18.66
C ASP A 17 -40.01 -40.69 -17.63
N GLN A 18 -40.53 -41.12 -16.48
CA GLN A 18 -40.77 -40.19 -15.36
C GLN A 18 -39.42 -39.85 -14.71
N VAL A 19 -39.08 -38.59 -14.72
CA VAL A 19 -37.88 -38.04 -14.05
C VAL A 19 -38.34 -37.15 -12.87
N ASP A 20 -37.79 -37.41 -11.69
CA ASP A 20 -38.00 -36.55 -10.55
C ASP A 20 -37.36 -35.17 -10.81
N LEU A 21 -38.16 -34.11 -10.75
CA LEU A 21 -37.74 -32.75 -11.03
C LEU A 21 -36.56 -32.31 -10.17
N GLN A 22 -36.52 -32.72 -8.89
CA GLN A 22 -35.46 -32.36 -7.99
C GLN A 22 -34.14 -33.02 -8.41
N SER A 23 -34.16 -34.28 -8.73
CA SER A 23 -32.99 -35.05 -9.19
C SER A 23 -32.45 -34.54 -10.51
N GLU A 24 -33.32 -34.18 -11.46
CA GLU A 24 -32.94 -33.62 -12.75
C GLU A 24 -32.33 -32.21 -12.60
N MET A 25 -32.93 -31.38 -11.78
CA MET A 25 -32.41 -30.04 -11.48
C MET A 25 -31.03 -30.11 -10.81
N GLN A 26 -30.84 -31.04 -9.85
CA GLN A 26 -29.55 -31.19 -9.19
C GLN A 26 -28.48 -31.68 -10.20
N ARG A 27 -28.80 -32.64 -11.04
CA ARG A 27 -27.89 -33.14 -12.07
C ARG A 27 -27.53 -32.07 -13.09
N SER A 28 -28.53 -31.42 -13.68
CA SER A 28 -28.33 -30.37 -14.69
C SER A 28 -27.54 -29.18 -14.12
N TYR A 29 -27.77 -28.82 -12.84
CA TYR A 29 -27.01 -27.78 -12.17
C TYR A 29 -25.55 -28.18 -11.91
N LEU A 30 -25.31 -29.44 -11.53
CA LEU A 30 -23.97 -29.97 -11.37
C LEU A 30 -23.20 -29.99 -12.70
N ASP A 31 -23.85 -30.48 -13.76
CA ASP A 31 -23.25 -30.54 -15.11
C ASP A 31 -22.93 -29.12 -15.62
N TYR A 32 -23.85 -28.17 -15.43
CA TYR A 32 -23.61 -26.76 -15.74
C TYR A 32 -22.45 -26.18 -14.90
N ALA A 33 -22.44 -26.41 -13.58
CA ALA A 33 -21.38 -25.93 -12.70
C ALA A 33 -20.03 -26.48 -13.12
N MET A 34 -19.93 -27.79 -13.40
CA MET A 34 -18.68 -28.41 -13.87
C MET A 34 -18.24 -27.85 -15.23
N ALA A 35 -19.15 -27.66 -16.17
CA ALA A 35 -18.85 -27.06 -17.47
C ALA A 35 -18.32 -25.62 -17.32
N VAL A 36 -18.89 -24.83 -16.41
CA VAL A 36 -18.40 -23.46 -16.17
C VAL A 36 -17.07 -23.44 -15.41
N ILE A 37 -16.86 -24.33 -14.45
CA ILE A 37 -15.63 -24.41 -13.64
C ILE A 37 -14.46 -24.84 -14.51
N VAL A 38 -14.56 -26.01 -15.16
CA VAL A 38 -13.43 -26.62 -15.89
C VAL A 38 -13.35 -26.09 -17.32
N GLY A 39 -14.51 -25.95 -18.01
CA GLY A 39 -14.58 -25.61 -19.44
C GLY A 39 -14.64 -24.12 -19.78
N ARG A 40 -14.62 -23.18 -18.76
CA ARG A 40 -14.82 -21.76 -19.08
C ARG A 40 -14.02 -20.79 -18.20
N ALA A 41 -14.18 -20.85 -16.87
CA ALA A 41 -13.80 -19.73 -16.01
C ALA A 41 -12.41 -19.85 -15.39
N LEU A 42 -11.93 -21.07 -15.14
CA LEU A 42 -10.67 -21.30 -14.45
C LEU A 42 -9.54 -21.67 -15.41
N PRO A 43 -8.29 -21.24 -15.11
CA PRO A 43 -7.11 -21.59 -15.90
C PRO A 43 -6.60 -22.99 -15.52
N ASP A 44 -6.00 -23.70 -16.47
CA ASP A 44 -5.20 -24.91 -16.21
C ASP A 44 -3.85 -24.48 -15.59
N VAL A 45 -3.39 -25.19 -14.56
CA VAL A 45 -2.15 -24.87 -13.85
C VAL A 45 -0.92 -24.98 -14.76
N ARG A 46 -0.94 -25.85 -15.78
CA ARG A 46 0.19 -26.16 -16.65
C ARG A 46 0.49 -25.04 -17.64
N ASP A 47 -0.52 -24.53 -18.36
CA ASP A 47 -0.34 -23.48 -19.38
C ASP A 47 -0.89 -22.09 -18.96
N GLY A 48 -1.63 -22.01 -17.86
CA GLY A 48 -2.18 -20.77 -17.33
C GLY A 48 -3.33 -20.19 -18.13
N LEU A 49 -3.92 -20.94 -19.05
CA LEU A 49 -4.92 -20.45 -19.95
C LEU A 49 -6.31 -20.99 -19.63
N LYS A 50 -7.32 -20.14 -19.84
CA LYS A 50 -8.70 -20.59 -19.95
C LYS A 50 -8.92 -21.17 -21.34
N PRO A 51 -9.93 -22.04 -21.52
CA PRO A 51 -10.19 -22.66 -22.82
C PRO A 51 -10.30 -21.67 -23.98
N VAL A 52 -10.98 -20.53 -23.81
CA VAL A 52 -11.09 -19.51 -24.87
C VAL A 52 -9.73 -18.92 -25.26
N HIS A 53 -8.86 -18.61 -24.28
CA HIS A 53 -7.51 -18.07 -24.57
C HIS A 53 -6.63 -19.10 -25.25
N ARG A 54 -6.69 -20.38 -24.83
CA ARG A 54 -5.97 -21.48 -25.44
C ARG A 54 -6.38 -21.65 -26.89
N ARG A 55 -7.69 -21.65 -27.18
CA ARG A 55 -8.24 -21.76 -28.53
C ARG A 55 -7.87 -20.56 -29.40
N VAL A 56 -7.81 -19.32 -28.84
CA VAL A 56 -7.37 -18.14 -29.59
C VAL A 56 -5.89 -18.25 -29.96
N ILE A 57 -5.02 -18.64 -29.02
CA ILE A 57 -3.57 -18.75 -29.27
C ILE A 57 -3.30 -19.89 -30.26
N TYR A 58 -3.94 -21.06 -30.06
CA TYR A 58 -3.78 -22.19 -30.98
C TYR A 58 -4.35 -21.90 -32.37
N GLY A 59 -5.53 -21.30 -32.46
CA GLY A 59 -6.13 -20.91 -33.74
C GLY A 59 -5.33 -19.83 -34.47
N MET A 60 -4.65 -18.92 -33.75
CA MET A 60 -3.71 -18.00 -34.37
C MET A 60 -2.47 -18.71 -34.92
N TYR A 61 -1.97 -19.70 -34.20
CA TYR A 61 -0.82 -20.50 -34.64
C TYR A 61 -1.16 -21.34 -35.87
N ASP A 62 -2.26 -22.08 -35.84
CA ASP A 62 -2.74 -22.96 -36.91
C ASP A 62 -3.15 -22.17 -38.16
N GLY A 63 -3.89 -21.07 -37.98
CA GLY A 63 -4.26 -20.16 -39.07
C GLY A 63 -3.11 -19.34 -39.67
N GLY A 64 -1.87 -19.49 -39.12
CA GLY A 64 -0.66 -18.86 -39.66
C GLY A 64 -0.51 -17.38 -39.30
N PHE A 65 -1.20 -16.88 -38.27
CA PHE A 65 -1.07 -15.48 -37.80
C PHE A 65 0.18 -15.27 -36.91
N ARG A 66 1.34 -15.72 -37.38
CA ARG A 66 2.61 -15.77 -36.64
C ARG A 66 3.32 -14.41 -36.60
N PRO A 67 4.26 -14.20 -35.67
CA PRO A 67 4.96 -12.91 -35.48
C PRO A 67 5.73 -12.44 -36.70
N ASP A 68 6.26 -13.34 -37.53
CA ASP A 68 6.98 -13.10 -38.78
C ASP A 68 6.09 -12.68 -39.95
N LYS A 69 4.76 -12.83 -39.81
CA LYS A 69 3.78 -12.49 -40.84
C LYS A 69 3.22 -11.08 -40.63
N SER A 70 2.56 -10.56 -41.70
CA SER A 70 1.82 -9.30 -41.64
C SER A 70 0.67 -9.38 -40.64
N PHE A 71 0.23 -8.20 -40.14
CA PHE A 71 -0.99 -8.10 -39.37
C PHE A 71 -2.21 -8.54 -40.19
N SER A 72 -3.15 -9.18 -39.52
CA SER A 72 -4.44 -9.61 -40.06
C SER A 72 -5.60 -8.97 -39.31
N LYS A 73 -6.71 -8.70 -39.96
CA LYS A 73 -7.92 -8.17 -39.29
C LYS A 73 -8.35 -9.10 -38.16
N CYS A 74 -8.67 -8.52 -37.02
CA CYS A 74 -9.16 -9.30 -35.88
C CYS A 74 -10.40 -10.10 -36.20
N ALA A 75 -11.28 -9.56 -37.08
CA ALA A 75 -12.45 -10.28 -37.55
C ALA A 75 -12.11 -11.61 -38.25
N ARG A 76 -10.96 -11.70 -38.96
CA ARG A 76 -10.50 -12.94 -39.59
C ARG A 76 -10.05 -13.95 -38.50
N VAL A 77 -9.28 -13.53 -37.54
CA VAL A 77 -8.83 -14.39 -36.41
C VAL A 77 -10.03 -14.90 -35.61
N VAL A 78 -10.97 -13.99 -35.30
CA VAL A 78 -12.19 -14.36 -34.57
C VAL A 78 -13.03 -15.37 -35.34
N GLY A 79 -13.16 -15.16 -36.67
CA GLY A 79 -13.89 -16.10 -37.57
C GLY A 79 -13.27 -17.49 -37.61
N GLU A 80 -11.94 -17.58 -37.68
CA GLU A 80 -11.19 -18.84 -37.68
C GLU A 80 -11.41 -19.60 -36.34
N VAL A 81 -11.20 -18.90 -35.21
CA VAL A 81 -11.37 -19.48 -33.88
C VAL A 81 -12.82 -19.93 -33.62
N MET A 82 -13.79 -19.12 -34.05
CA MET A 82 -15.22 -19.44 -33.91
C MET A 82 -15.62 -20.64 -34.75
N GLY A 83 -15.16 -20.69 -36.00
CA GLY A 83 -15.53 -21.75 -36.91
C GLY A 83 -14.92 -23.12 -36.58
N GLN A 84 -13.68 -23.12 -36.08
CA GLN A 84 -12.97 -24.39 -35.89
C GLN A 84 -12.94 -24.86 -34.43
N TYR A 85 -12.88 -23.98 -33.43
CA TYR A 85 -12.56 -24.37 -32.05
C TYR A 85 -13.56 -23.90 -31.01
N HIS A 86 -14.17 -22.70 -31.16
CA HIS A 86 -14.94 -22.09 -30.07
C HIS A 86 -16.34 -21.66 -30.52
N PRO A 87 -17.37 -22.52 -30.40
CA PRO A 87 -18.73 -22.28 -30.91
C PRO A 87 -19.51 -21.31 -30.02
N HIS A 88 -19.01 -20.08 -29.82
CA HIS A 88 -19.63 -19.02 -29.02
C HIS A 88 -19.66 -17.70 -29.79
N GLY A 89 -20.33 -16.70 -29.24
CA GLY A 89 -20.46 -15.38 -29.89
C GLY A 89 -19.11 -14.72 -30.21
N ASP A 90 -19.03 -14.14 -31.39
CA ASP A 90 -17.84 -13.46 -31.94
C ASP A 90 -17.33 -12.33 -31.00
N SER A 91 -18.24 -11.61 -30.36
CA SER A 91 -17.90 -10.58 -29.37
C SER A 91 -17.10 -11.13 -28.20
N ALA A 92 -17.48 -12.29 -27.65
CA ALA A 92 -16.76 -12.90 -26.51
C ALA A 92 -15.33 -13.33 -26.88
N ILE A 93 -15.15 -13.87 -28.11
CA ILE A 93 -13.85 -14.25 -28.65
C ILE A 93 -13.01 -13.00 -28.91
N TYR A 94 -13.62 -11.96 -29.47
CA TYR A 94 -12.95 -10.69 -29.71
C TYR A 94 -12.48 -10.02 -28.41
N ASP A 95 -13.33 -9.98 -27.37
CA ASP A 95 -12.99 -9.42 -26.06
C ASP A 95 -11.83 -10.20 -25.40
N ALA A 96 -11.79 -11.52 -25.56
CA ALA A 96 -10.67 -12.33 -25.11
C ALA A 96 -9.37 -11.98 -25.87
N LEU A 97 -9.44 -11.87 -27.20
CA LEU A 97 -8.31 -11.46 -28.05
C LEU A 97 -7.82 -10.06 -27.69
N VAL A 98 -8.73 -9.09 -27.49
CA VAL A 98 -8.40 -7.72 -27.07
C VAL A 98 -7.58 -7.71 -25.80
N ARG A 99 -7.99 -8.50 -24.79
CA ARG A 99 -7.24 -8.60 -23.51
C ARG A 99 -5.83 -9.18 -23.69
N LEU A 100 -5.64 -10.12 -24.63
CA LEU A 100 -4.31 -10.66 -24.95
C LEU A 100 -3.38 -9.64 -25.59
N VAL A 101 -3.90 -8.54 -26.15
CA VAL A 101 -3.15 -7.44 -26.78
C VAL A 101 -2.83 -6.33 -25.78
N GLN A 102 -3.69 -6.08 -24.79
CA GLN A 102 -3.63 -4.91 -23.92
C GLN A 102 -2.46 -4.96 -22.90
N PRO A 103 -1.50 -4.03 -22.96
CA PRO A 103 -0.32 -4.02 -22.06
C PRO A 103 -0.64 -3.64 -20.59
N TRP A 104 -1.85 -3.14 -20.32
CA TRP A 104 -2.36 -2.88 -18.97
C TRP A 104 -3.20 -4.02 -18.40
N SER A 105 -3.59 -5.00 -19.25
CA SER A 105 -4.34 -6.19 -18.84
C SER A 105 -3.43 -7.38 -18.54
N LEU A 106 -2.42 -7.60 -19.37
CA LEU A 106 -1.41 -8.65 -19.22
C LEU A 106 -0.03 -8.05 -18.96
N ARG A 107 0.71 -8.66 -18.04
CA ARG A 107 2.10 -8.25 -17.78
C ARG A 107 3.01 -8.48 -18.99
N TYR A 108 2.77 -9.58 -19.70
CA TYR A 108 3.43 -9.94 -20.96
C TYR A 108 2.34 -10.31 -22.00
N PRO A 109 1.94 -9.36 -22.86
CA PRO A 109 0.94 -9.62 -23.90
C PRO A 109 1.29 -10.79 -24.82
N LEU A 110 0.30 -11.61 -25.14
CA LEU A 110 0.47 -12.78 -26.00
C LEU A 110 0.04 -12.52 -27.45
N ALA A 111 -0.57 -11.38 -27.72
CA ALA A 111 -0.87 -10.92 -29.08
C ALA A 111 -0.38 -9.49 -29.28
N LEU A 112 0.01 -9.15 -30.49
CA LEU A 112 0.33 -7.80 -30.94
C LEU A 112 -0.87 -7.22 -31.66
N GLY A 113 -1.17 -5.95 -31.41
CA GLY A 113 -2.27 -5.25 -32.04
C GLY A 113 -1.85 -4.01 -32.84
N GLN A 114 -2.62 -3.69 -33.87
CA GLN A 114 -2.53 -2.45 -34.61
C GLN A 114 -3.92 -1.84 -34.74
N GLY A 115 -4.06 -0.58 -34.32
CA GLY A 115 -5.35 0.11 -34.23
C GLY A 115 -5.76 0.35 -32.76
N ASN A 116 -7.02 0.72 -32.55
CA ASN A 116 -7.54 1.04 -31.24
C ASN A 116 -8.06 -0.22 -30.50
N PHE A 117 -7.31 -0.68 -29.52
CA PHE A 117 -7.67 -1.78 -28.60
C PHE A 117 -8.21 -1.29 -27.23
N GLY A 118 -8.71 -0.04 -27.18
CA GLY A 118 -9.23 0.55 -25.97
C GLY A 118 -8.19 1.35 -25.16
N SER A 119 -8.57 1.77 -23.98
CA SER A 119 -7.69 2.42 -23.01
C SER A 119 -7.87 1.76 -21.62
N PRO A 120 -7.01 2.06 -20.63
CA PRO A 120 -7.25 1.68 -19.24
C PRO A 120 -8.54 2.27 -18.64
N GLY A 121 -9.05 3.37 -19.27
CA GLY A 121 -10.29 4.04 -18.91
C GLY A 121 -11.55 3.41 -19.54
N ASN A 122 -12.52 4.25 -19.84
CA ASN A 122 -13.83 3.82 -20.36
C ASN A 122 -13.87 3.64 -21.88
N MET A 123 -12.77 3.91 -22.58
CA MET A 123 -12.72 3.71 -24.03
C MET A 123 -12.59 2.23 -24.37
N GLY A 124 -13.61 1.65 -25.00
CA GLY A 124 -13.57 0.28 -25.52
C GLY A 124 -12.75 0.14 -26.79
N ALA A 125 -12.43 -1.11 -27.17
CA ALA A 125 -11.79 -1.42 -28.41
C ALA A 125 -12.70 -1.10 -29.61
N ALA A 126 -12.10 -0.69 -30.73
CA ALA A 126 -12.82 -0.51 -31.98
C ALA A 126 -13.33 -1.85 -32.53
N ALA A 127 -14.35 -1.84 -33.39
CA ALA A 127 -14.89 -3.07 -33.96
C ALA A 127 -13.82 -3.91 -34.66
N PRO A 128 -13.91 -5.26 -34.66
CA PRO A 128 -12.86 -6.19 -35.13
C PRO A 128 -12.52 -6.07 -36.62
N ARG A 129 -13.38 -5.43 -37.39
CA ARG A 129 -13.11 -5.11 -38.84
C ARG A 129 -12.08 -3.99 -38.99
N TYR A 130 -11.84 -3.14 -37.97
CA TYR A 130 -10.85 -2.06 -38.04
C TYR A 130 -9.51 -2.46 -37.41
N THR A 131 -9.52 -3.17 -36.29
CA THR A 131 -8.32 -3.60 -35.60
C THR A 131 -7.63 -4.78 -36.31
N GLU A 132 -6.31 -4.86 -36.17
CA GLU A 132 -5.48 -5.92 -36.72
C GLU A 132 -4.62 -6.53 -35.65
N THR A 133 -4.32 -7.82 -35.75
CA THR A 133 -3.56 -8.57 -34.77
C THR A 133 -2.68 -9.64 -35.40
N LYS A 134 -1.70 -10.10 -34.64
CA LYS A 134 -0.87 -11.28 -34.85
C LYS A 134 -0.32 -11.76 -33.53
N MET A 135 0.19 -13.00 -33.45
CA MET A 135 0.82 -13.52 -32.25
C MET A 135 2.00 -12.63 -31.81
N ALA A 136 2.17 -12.45 -30.50
CA ALA A 136 3.40 -11.90 -29.96
C ALA A 136 4.56 -12.92 -30.05
N PRO A 137 5.83 -12.50 -30.15
CA PRO A 137 6.96 -13.42 -30.17
C PRO A 137 7.01 -14.36 -28.97
N LEU A 138 6.64 -13.89 -27.77
CA LEU A 138 6.58 -14.73 -26.56
C LEU A 138 5.48 -15.81 -26.68
N ALA A 139 4.36 -15.54 -27.36
CA ALA A 139 3.28 -16.50 -27.52
C ALA A 139 3.70 -17.75 -28.35
N LEU A 140 4.75 -17.65 -29.20
CA LEU A 140 5.31 -18.82 -29.85
C LEU A 140 5.90 -19.83 -28.86
N GLU A 141 6.41 -19.37 -27.72
CA GLU A 141 6.95 -20.27 -26.68
C GLU A 141 5.84 -21.03 -25.93
N MET A 142 4.59 -20.60 -26.09
CA MET A 142 3.42 -21.35 -25.57
C MET A 142 3.09 -22.56 -26.42
N VAL A 143 3.28 -22.46 -27.74
CA VAL A 143 2.86 -23.48 -28.73
C VAL A 143 4.04 -24.22 -29.39
N ARG A 144 5.26 -23.90 -29.02
CA ARG A 144 6.47 -24.43 -29.66
C ARG A 144 6.53 -25.94 -29.53
N ASP A 145 6.87 -26.61 -30.61
CA ASP A 145 6.94 -28.08 -30.74
C ASP A 145 5.58 -28.81 -30.49
N ILE A 146 4.44 -28.10 -30.59
CA ILE A 146 3.10 -28.70 -30.39
C ILE A 146 2.80 -29.81 -31.42
N GLU A 147 3.41 -29.76 -32.62
CA GLU A 147 3.28 -30.76 -33.70
C GLU A 147 4.14 -32.02 -33.43
N GLU A 148 4.92 -32.06 -32.35
CA GLU A 148 5.81 -33.16 -31.98
C GLU A 148 5.24 -34.07 -30.87
N ASP A 149 3.94 -34.26 -30.83
CA ASP A 149 3.20 -35.09 -29.83
C ASP A 149 3.52 -34.69 -28.37
N THR A 150 3.73 -33.41 -28.12
CA THR A 150 4.11 -32.91 -26.79
C THR A 150 2.97 -32.82 -25.79
N VAL A 151 1.73 -32.72 -26.27
CA VAL A 151 0.48 -32.61 -25.50
C VAL A 151 -0.63 -33.45 -26.14
N ASP A 152 -1.67 -33.73 -25.37
CA ASP A 152 -2.82 -34.46 -25.86
C ASP A 152 -3.77 -33.57 -26.68
N PHE A 153 -4.34 -34.10 -27.73
CA PHE A 153 -5.36 -33.50 -28.54
C PHE A 153 -6.69 -34.20 -28.32
N THR A 154 -7.77 -33.45 -28.44
CA THR A 154 -9.15 -33.96 -28.41
C THR A 154 -9.90 -33.43 -29.61
N ASP A 155 -10.96 -34.14 -29.99
CA ASP A 155 -11.83 -33.65 -31.07
C ASP A 155 -12.45 -32.29 -30.64
N ASN A 156 -12.59 -31.40 -31.64
CA ASN A 156 -13.30 -30.15 -31.44
C ASN A 156 -14.80 -30.37 -31.24
N TYR A 157 -15.59 -29.33 -31.12
CA TYR A 157 -17.03 -29.40 -30.86
C TYR A 157 -17.85 -30.17 -31.92
N ASP A 158 -17.41 -30.29 -33.18
CA ASP A 158 -18.09 -30.98 -34.28
C ASP A 158 -17.37 -32.23 -34.76
N GLY A 159 -16.23 -32.58 -34.17
CA GLY A 159 -15.43 -33.77 -34.51
C GLY A 159 -14.73 -33.68 -35.86
N GLN A 160 -14.63 -32.50 -36.50
CA GLN A 160 -13.97 -32.38 -37.82
C GLN A 160 -12.48 -32.03 -37.69
N THR A 161 -12.07 -31.38 -36.62
CA THR A 161 -10.68 -31.07 -36.34
C THR A 161 -10.34 -31.43 -34.89
N GLN A 162 -9.05 -31.36 -34.55
CA GLN A 162 -8.58 -31.59 -33.18
C GLN A 162 -8.04 -30.32 -32.56
N GLU A 163 -8.25 -30.15 -31.27
CA GLU A 163 -7.71 -29.06 -30.46
C GLU A 163 -6.85 -29.59 -29.31
N PRO A 164 -5.80 -28.86 -28.90
CA PRO A 164 -4.96 -29.27 -27.77
C PRO A 164 -5.70 -29.09 -26.44
N THR A 165 -5.59 -30.10 -25.57
CA THR A 165 -6.15 -30.03 -24.21
C THR A 165 -5.42 -29.03 -23.32
N VAL A 166 -4.11 -28.84 -23.58
CA VAL A 166 -3.20 -27.92 -22.92
C VAL A 166 -2.09 -27.52 -23.89
N LEU A 167 -1.46 -26.36 -23.73
CA LEU A 167 -0.31 -25.98 -24.54
C LEU A 167 1.02 -26.42 -23.88
N PRO A 168 2.10 -26.62 -24.65
CA PRO A 168 3.43 -26.94 -24.12
C PRO A 168 3.97 -25.91 -23.10
N ALA A 169 3.67 -24.62 -23.29
CA ALA A 169 3.91 -23.51 -22.35
C ALA A 169 5.31 -23.51 -21.71
N ARG A 170 6.35 -23.23 -22.49
CA ARG A 170 7.77 -23.29 -22.09
C ARG A 170 8.19 -22.29 -20.99
N PHE A 171 7.28 -21.46 -20.53
CA PHE A 171 7.46 -20.57 -19.38
C PHE A 171 6.21 -20.64 -18.47
N PRO A 172 6.32 -20.36 -17.17
CA PRO A 172 5.22 -20.52 -16.20
C PRO A 172 4.19 -19.38 -16.34
N ASN A 173 3.43 -19.39 -17.45
CA ASN A 173 2.53 -18.34 -17.86
C ASN A 173 1.47 -17.98 -16.82
N LEU A 174 0.98 -18.97 -16.04
CA LEU A 174 -0.03 -18.69 -15.01
C LEU A 174 0.46 -17.74 -13.93
N LEU A 175 1.69 -17.90 -13.48
CA LEU A 175 2.30 -16.96 -12.51
C LEU A 175 2.71 -15.64 -13.20
N VAL A 176 3.24 -15.71 -14.42
CA VAL A 176 3.76 -14.54 -15.15
C VAL A 176 2.63 -13.58 -15.53
N ASN A 177 1.54 -14.04 -16.10
CA ASN A 177 0.41 -13.21 -16.53
C ASN A 177 -0.77 -13.18 -15.56
N GLY A 178 -0.82 -14.10 -14.60
CA GLY A 178 -1.97 -14.24 -13.72
C GLY A 178 -3.24 -14.71 -14.43
N SER A 179 -4.34 -14.77 -13.69
CA SER A 179 -5.66 -15.06 -14.23
C SER A 179 -6.76 -14.58 -13.29
N VAL A 180 -7.84 -14.03 -13.84
CA VAL A 180 -9.04 -13.62 -13.09
C VAL A 180 -10.25 -14.29 -13.69
N GLY A 181 -11.08 -14.95 -12.90
CA GLY A 181 -12.28 -15.63 -13.38
C GLY A 181 -13.30 -15.90 -12.29
N ILE A 182 -14.58 -15.85 -12.68
CA ILE A 182 -15.72 -16.10 -11.79
C ILE A 182 -16.43 -17.36 -12.31
N ALA A 183 -16.46 -18.40 -11.50
CA ALA A 183 -17.15 -19.65 -11.77
C ALA A 183 -18.36 -19.80 -10.84
N VAL A 184 -19.04 -20.94 -10.91
CA VAL A 184 -20.14 -21.27 -10.01
C VAL A 184 -19.57 -21.67 -8.64
N GLY A 185 -19.90 -20.90 -7.60
CA GLY A 185 -19.47 -21.18 -6.23
C GLY A 185 -18.01 -20.88 -5.92
N MET A 186 -17.20 -20.45 -6.89
CA MET A 186 -15.79 -20.13 -6.70
C MET A 186 -15.28 -19.10 -7.69
N ALA A 187 -14.18 -18.43 -7.34
CA ALA A 187 -13.53 -17.46 -8.21
C ALA A 187 -12.02 -17.61 -8.12
N THR A 188 -11.32 -17.30 -9.19
CA THR A 188 -9.86 -17.19 -9.20
C THR A 188 -9.43 -15.74 -9.38
N ASN A 189 -8.38 -15.35 -8.70
CA ASN A 189 -7.74 -14.05 -8.83
C ASN A 189 -6.24 -14.21 -8.54
N ILE A 190 -5.49 -14.63 -9.56
CA ILE A 190 -4.05 -14.89 -9.48
C ILE A 190 -3.33 -13.65 -9.98
N PRO A 191 -2.46 -13.02 -9.15
CA PRO A 191 -1.74 -11.83 -9.55
C PRO A 191 -0.63 -12.17 -10.56
N PRO A 192 -0.30 -11.26 -11.50
CA PRO A 192 0.84 -11.40 -12.40
C PRO A 192 2.17 -11.15 -11.68
N HIS A 193 3.27 -11.71 -12.24
CA HIS A 193 4.61 -11.60 -11.67
C HIS A 193 5.66 -11.32 -12.76
N ASN A 194 6.83 -10.89 -12.33
CA ASN A 194 7.95 -10.64 -13.21
C ASN A 194 8.52 -11.97 -13.78
N LEU A 195 8.76 -12.03 -15.10
CA LEU A 195 9.24 -13.22 -15.78
C LEU A 195 10.63 -13.68 -15.25
N ARG A 196 11.54 -12.73 -15.00
CA ARG A 196 12.88 -13.05 -14.47
C ARG A 196 12.81 -13.68 -13.09
N GLU A 197 11.96 -13.13 -12.21
CA GLU A 197 11.81 -13.61 -10.83
C GLU A 197 11.16 -14.98 -10.76
N VAL A 198 10.06 -15.18 -11.49
CA VAL A 198 9.38 -16.48 -11.54
C VAL A 198 10.28 -17.54 -12.16
N SER A 199 10.99 -17.19 -13.24
CA SER A 199 11.92 -18.11 -13.89
C SER A 199 13.12 -18.45 -13.00
N ALA A 200 13.69 -17.47 -12.29
CA ALA A 200 14.76 -17.72 -11.31
C ALA A 200 14.30 -18.67 -10.19
N ALA A 201 13.06 -18.52 -9.72
CA ALA A 201 12.46 -19.41 -8.74
C ALA A 201 12.22 -20.82 -9.29
N ALA A 202 11.72 -20.92 -10.52
CA ALA A 202 11.50 -22.21 -11.19
C ALA A 202 12.82 -22.95 -11.47
N LEU A 203 13.86 -22.23 -11.92
CA LEU A 203 15.21 -22.77 -12.12
C LEU A 203 15.81 -23.26 -10.80
N TRP A 204 15.66 -22.50 -9.72
CA TRP A 204 16.14 -22.94 -8.41
C TRP A 204 15.41 -24.20 -7.92
N ALA A 205 14.08 -24.28 -8.11
CA ALA A 205 13.32 -25.47 -7.77
C ALA A 205 13.72 -26.68 -8.65
N LEU A 206 14.05 -26.46 -9.91
CA LEU A 206 14.55 -27.46 -10.84
C LEU A 206 15.90 -28.04 -10.40
N ASP A 207 16.78 -27.20 -9.82
CA ASP A 207 18.10 -27.58 -9.32
C ASP A 207 18.05 -28.32 -7.97
N ASN A 208 16.93 -28.20 -7.25
CA ASN A 208 16.76 -28.75 -5.91
C ASN A 208 15.58 -29.73 -5.84
N PRO A 209 15.59 -30.84 -6.60
CA PRO A 209 14.52 -31.81 -6.57
C PRO A 209 14.48 -32.54 -5.22
N GLY A 210 13.28 -32.72 -4.68
CA GLY A 210 13.08 -33.49 -3.45
C GLY A 210 13.28 -32.71 -2.14
N LEU A 211 13.38 -31.36 -2.20
CA LEU A 211 13.37 -30.54 -0.99
C LEU A 211 12.05 -30.75 -0.21
N PRO A 212 12.10 -30.70 1.13
CA PRO A 212 10.90 -30.58 1.94
C PRO A 212 10.07 -29.37 1.53
N ARG A 213 8.74 -29.52 1.57
CA ARG A 213 7.81 -28.47 1.09
C ARG A 213 8.08 -27.08 1.69
N GLU A 214 8.35 -27.03 2.99
CA GLU A 214 8.61 -25.74 3.68
C GLU A 214 9.90 -25.07 3.17
N GLU A 215 10.96 -25.82 2.94
CA GLU A 215 12.21 -25.30 2.39
C GLU A 215 12.03 -24.83 0.94
N LEU A 216 11.30 -25.60 0.14
CA LEU A 216 10.94 -25.21 -1.22
C LEU A 216 10.15 -23.90 -1.23
N LEU A 217 9.13 -23.78 -0.38
CA LEU A 217 8.28 -22.61 -0.27
C LEU A 217 9.07 -21.35 0.11
N GLU A 218 9.94 -21.45 1.14
CA GLU A 218 10.81 -20.34 1.55
C GLU A 218 11.78 -19.93 0.43
N GLY A 219 12.38 -20.88 -0.24
CA GLY A 219 13.29 -20.62 -1.35
C GLY A 219 12.61 -19.93 -2.54
N LEU A 220 11.36 -20.26 -2.82
CA LEU A 220 10.54 -19.59 -3.84
C LEU A 220 10.17 -18.17 -3.42
N ILE A 221 9.72 -17.96 -2.18
CA ILE A 221 9.34 -16.63 -1.64
C ILE A 221 10.54 -15.67 -1.65
N GLN A 222 11.75 -16.16 -1.38
CA GLN A 222 12.95 -15.31 -1.45
C GLN A 222 13.25 -14.81 -2.86
N ARG A 223 12.86 -15.53 -3.90
CA ARG A 223 13.13 -15.22 -5.31
C ARG A 223 12.00 -14.47 -6.00
N ILE A 224 10.78 -14.62 -5.49
CA ILE A 224 9.58 -13.91 -5.96
C ILE A 224 9.11 -12.99 -4.84
N PRO A 225 9.63 -11.76 -4.75
CA PRO A 225 9.35 -10.86 -3.61
C PRO A 225 7.89 -10.41 -3.56
N GLY A 226 7.18 -10.48 -4.68
CA GLY A 226 5.77 -10.12 -4.79
C GLY A 226 5.25 -10.04 -6.22
N PRO A 227 3.96 -9.79 -6.42
CA PRO A 227 3.38 -9.53 -7.72
C PRO A 227 4.06 -8.38 -8.45
N ASP A 228 4.00 -8.41 -9.78
CA ASP A 228 4.49 -7.36 -10.67
C ASP A 228 3.37 -6.97 -11.63
N PHE A 229 2.62 -5.94 -11.28
CA PHE A 229 1.44 -5.54 -12.01
C PHE A 229 1.78 -4.78 -13.30
N PRO A 230 1.04 -4.99 -14.40
CA PRO A 230 1.31 -4.32 -15.68
C PRO A 230 1.20 -2.79 -15.59
N THR A 231 0.39 -2.26 -14.68
CA THR A 231 0.20 -0.82 -14.44
C THR A 231 1.22 -0.21 -13.48
N GLY A 232 2.21 -0.99 -12.99
CA GLY A 232 3.20 -0.53 -12.00
C GLY A 232 2.59 -0.42 -10.60
N ALA A 233 2.51 0.79 -10.07
CA ALA A 233 2.04 1.11 -8.73
C ALA A 233 2.94 0.55 -7.60
N GLN A 234 2.49 0.70 -6.37
CA GLN A 234 3.22 0.28 -5.18
C GLN A 234 2.46 -0.79 -4.41
N ILE A 235 3.17 -1.76 -3.86
CA ILE A 235 2.63 -2.71 -2.88
C ILE A 235 3.07 -2.26 -1.48
N LEU A 236 2.11 -2.15 -0.56
CA LEU A 236 2.35 -1.71 0.81
C LEU A 236 2.50 -2.92 1.74
N GLY A 237 3.71 -3.09 2.27
CA GLY A 237 4.04 -4.23 3.13
C GLY A 237 4.10 -5.56 2.38
N THR A 238 4.60 -6.61 3.02
CA THR A 238 4.77 -7.94 2.43
C THR A 238 3.85 -9.00 3.04
N LYS A 239 3.12 -8.67 4.12
CA LYS A 239 2.29 -9.63 4.87
C LYS A 239 1.24 -10.31 3.98
N GLY A 240 0.46 -9.52 3.21
CA GLY A 240 -0.57 -10.08 2.33
C GLY A 240 0.00 -10.90 1.17
N VAL A 241 1.19 -10.54 0.67
CA VAL A 241 1.92 -11.31 -0.34
C VAL A 241 2.36 -12.66 0.22
N GLN A 242 2.99 -12.67 1.39
CA GLN A 242 3.44 -13.90 2.04
C GLN A 242 2.28 -14.83 2.39
N GLU A 243 1.15 -14.27 2.85
CA GLU A 243 -0.06 -15.04 3.11
C GLU A 243 -0.59 -15.69 1.84
N ALA A 244 -0.68 -14.92 0.72
CA ALA A 244 -1.11 -15.45 -0.57
C ALA A 244 -0.21 -16.58 -1.06
N TYR A 245 1.11 -16.44 -0.94
CA TYR A 245 2.08 -17.43 -1.40
C TYR A 245 2.08 -18.72 -0.56
N ARG A 246 1.83 -18.62 0.74
CA ARG A 246 1.79 -19.79 1.65
C ARG A 246 0.47 -20.53 1.62
N THR A 247 -0.64 -19.82 1.49
CA THR A 247 -1.99 -20.38 1.66
C THR A 247 -2.82 -20.40 0.36
N GLY A 248 -2.36 -19.71 -0.67
CA GLY A 248 -3.13 -19.46 -1.89
C GLY A 248 -4.18 -18.34 -1.73
N ARG A 249 -4.26 -17.66 -0.58
CA ARG A 249 -5.17 -16.54 -0.33
C ARG A 249 -4.47 -15.45 0.46
N GLY A 250 -4.70 -14.18 0.09
CA GLY A 250 -4.12 -13.04 0.78
C GLY A 250 -4.69 -11.72 0.27
N SER A 251 -4.58 -10.68 1.07
CA SER A 251 -4.98 -9.32 0.70
C SER A 251 -3.73 -8.46 0.50
N ILE A 252 -3.48 -8.05 -0.74
CA ILE A 252 -2.30 -7.28 -1.15
C ILE A 252 -2.73 -5.84 -1.36
N THR A 253 -2.27 -4.94 -0.49
CA THR A 253 -2.61 -3.52 -0.61
C THR A 253 -1.75 -2.86 -1.67
N MET A 254 -2.41 -2.30 -2.69
CA MET A 254 -1.79 -1.54 -3.77
C MET A 254 -2.06 -0.05 -3.59
N ARG A 255 -1.10 0.79 -3.95
CA ARG A 255 -1.21 2.25 -3.92
C ARG A 255 -0.70 2.87 -5.21
N ALA A 256 -1.41 3.87 -5.70
CA ALA A 256 -1.01 4.69 -6.84
C ALA A 256 0.33 5.43 -6.59
N VAL A 257 1.09 5.65 -7.65
CA VAL A 257 2.23 6.57 -7.62
C VAL A 257 1.72 7.96 -7.91
N VAL A 258 1.96 8.86 -6.96
CA VAL A 258 1.53 10.26 -7.04
C VAL A 258 2.71 11.17 -6.76
N ASN A 259 3.00 12.08 -7.70
CA ASN A 259 4.03 13.07 -7.57
C ASN A 259 3.41 14.45 -7.24
N VAL A 260 4.10 15.23 -6.43
CA VAL A 260 3.71 16.62 -6.18
C VAL A 260 4.49 17.48 -7.16
N GLU A 261 3.80 18.16 -8.08
CA GLU A 261 4.39 19.01 -9.10
C GLU A 261 3.80 20.41 -9.00
N GLU A 262 4.59 21.42 -9.36
CA GLU A 262 4.09 22.78 -9.54
C GLU A 262 3.78 23.03 -11.02
N ILE A 263 2.52 23.22 -11.37
CA ILE A 263 2.05 23.46 -12.74
C ILE A 263 1.38 24.83 -12.81
N GLN A 264 1.95 25.76 -13.61
CA GLN A 264 1.45 27.13 -13.78
C GLN A 264 1.25 27.88 -12.44
N GLY A 265 2.20 27.74 -11.51
CA GLY A 265 2.16 28.39 -10.20
C GLY A 265 1.10 27.82 -9.25
N ARG A 266 0.68 26.58 -9.45
CA ARG A 266 -0.22 25.83 -8.55
C ARG A 266 0.36 24.48 -8.21
N THR A 267 0.26 24.10 -6.97
CA THR A 267 0.59 22.74 -6.51
C THR A 267 -0.43 21.76 -7.07
N CYS A 268 0.05 20.71 -7.68
CA CYS A 268 -0.76 19.64 -8.27
C CYS A 268 -0.30 18.28 -7.77
N LEU A 269 -1.26 17.37 -7.59
CA LEU A 269 -0.98 15.94 -7.40
C LEU A 269 -1.11 15.27 -8.77
N VAL A 270 0.00 14.74 -9.26
CA VAL A 270 0.08 14.09 -10.57
C VAL A 270 0.17 12.58 -10.36
N ILE A 271 -0.89 11.89 -10.77
CA ILE A 271 -1.03 10.44 -10.64
C ILE A 271 -0.49 9.83 -11.93
N THR A 272 0.64 9.13 -11.84
CA THR A 272 1.34 8.52 -12.98
C THR A 272 1.12 7.02 -13.10
N GLU A 273 0.78 6.36 -11.99
CA GLU A 273 0.50 4.93 -11.95
C GLU A 273 -0.70 4.65 -11.04
N LEU A 274 -1.56 3.75 -11.46
CA LEU A 274 -2.76 3.34 -10.73
C LEU A 274 -2.66 1.88 -10.30
N PRO A 275 -3.31 1.49 -9.19
CA PRO A 275 -3.45 0.10 -8.82
C PRO A 275 -4.03 -0.74 -9.97
N TYR A 276 -3.58 -1.99 -10.07
CA TYR A 276 -4.02 -2.90 -11.13
C TYR A 276 -5.53 -3.07 -11.13
N GLN A 277 -6.15 -3.08 -12.32
CA GLN A 277 -7.59 -3.16 -12.56
C GLN A 277 -8.40 -1.92 -12.12
N VAL A 278 -7.76 -0.83 -11.72
CA VAL A 278 -8.45 0.44 -11.41
C VAL A 278 -8.62 1.25 -12.69
N ASN A 279 -9.84 1.71 -12.91
CA ASN A 279 -10.20 2.54 -14.06
C ASN A 279 -9.93 4.03 -13.74
N PRO A 280 -9.07 4.73 -14.50
CA PRO A 280 -8.71 6.14 -14.25
C PRO A 280 -9.89 7.10 -14.34
N ASP A 281 -10.82 6.89 -15.28
CA ASP A 281 -11.99 7.78 -15.45
C ASP A 281 -12.91 7.69 -14.23
N ASN A 282 -13.13 6.48 -13.71
CA ASN A 282 -13.94 6.28 -12.51
C ASN A 282 -13.29 6.89 -11.27
N VAL A 283 -11.95 6.85 -11.18
CA VAL A 283 -11.19 7.54 -10.12
C VAL A 283 -11.38 9.05 -10.23
N ALA A 284 -11.25 9.62 -11.43
CA ALA A 284 -11.43 11.06 -11.66
C ALA A 284 -12.85 11.52 -11.26
N VAL A 285 -13.88 10.81 -11.68
CA VAL A 285 -15.28 11.07 -11.31
C VAL A 285 -15.45 11.00 -9.78
N LYS A 286 -14.92 9.96 -9.15
CA LYS A 286 -15.01 9.79 -7.68
C LYS A 286 -14.33 10.92 -6.91
N ILE A 287 -13.15 11.37 -7.36
CA ILE A 287 -12.46 12.52 -6.75
C ILE A 287 -13.31 13.78 -6.89
N GLY A 288 -13.88 14.02 -8.08
CA GLY A 288 -14.76 15.16 -8.34
C GLY A 288 -16.00 15.18 -7.44
N ASP A 289 -16.62 14.02 -7.23
CA ASP A 289 -17.79 13.87 -6.36
C ASP A 289 -17.42 14.16 -4.89
N LEU A 290 -16.30 13.61 -4.40
CA LEU A 290 -15.83 13.85 -3.03
C LEU A 290 -15.47 15.32 -2.77
N ALA A 291 -14.91 16.01 -3.78
CA ALA A 291 -14.61 17.44 -3.71
C ALA A 291 -15.89 18.29 -3.69
N ARG A 292 -16.89 17.93 -4.52
CA ARG A 292 -18.21 18.61 -4.58
C ARG A 292 -19.00 18.43 -3.30
N ASP A 293 -19.00 17.23 -2.74
CA ASP A 293 -19.68 16.88 -1.49
C ASP A 293 -18.98 17.47 -0.25
N GLY A 294 -17.80 18.11 -0.41
CA GLY A 294 -17.03 18.67 0.68
C GLY A 294 -16.37 17.65 1.61
N LYS A 295 -16.35 16.37 1.22
CA LYS A 295 -15.67 15.30 1.98
C LYS A 295 -14.16 15.39 1.88
N ILE A 296 -13.65 15.87 0.76
CA ILE A 296 -12.24 16.22 0.56
C ILE A 296 -12.19 17.68 0.17
N THR A 297 -11.59 18.50 1.03
CA THR A 297 -11.36 19.91 0.78
C THR A 297 -9.99 20.13 0.12
N GLY A 298 -9.75 21.31 -0.44
CA GLY A 298 -8.44 21.63 -1.01
C GLY A 298 -8.25 21.29 -2.49
N ILE A 299 -9.20 20.66 -3.18
CA ILE A 299 -9.15 20.38 -4.62
C ILE A 299 -9.81 21.54 -5.38
N ALA A 300 -9.13 22.04 -6.42
CA ALA A 300 -9.62 23.11 -7.28
C ALA A 300 -10.12 22.57 -8.64
N ASP A 301 -9.41 21.61 -9.26
CA ASP A 301 -9.70 21.08 -10.58
C ASP A 301 -9.12 19.67 -10.76
N ILE A 302 -9.62 18.93 -11.73
CA ILE A 302 -9.12 17.60 -12.10
C ILE A 302 -9.01 17.56 -13.62
N ARG A 303 -7.86 17.10 -14.14
CA ARG A 303 -7.59 16.99 -15.58
C ARG A 303 -6.99 15.63 -15.90
N ASP A 304 -7.48 15.02 -16.95
CA ASP A 304 -6.82 13.87 -17.56
C ASP A 304 -5.94 14.35 -18.72
N GLU A 305 -4.64 14.24 -18.51
CA GLU A 305 -3.60 14.58 -19.49
C GLU A 305 -2.91 13.31 -20.04
N SER A 306 -3.52 12.13 -19.83
CA SER A 306 -3.01 10.85 -20.29
C SER A 306 -3.00 10.77 -21.80
N SER A 307 -1.97 10.18 -22.38
CA SER A 307 -1.85 9.91 -23.80
C SER A 307 -0.89 8.75 -24.07
N ASP A 308 -0.88 8.19 -25.26
CA ASP A 308 0.09 7.15 -25.64
C ASP A 308 1.54 7.62 -25.51
N ARG A 309 1.80 8.93 -25.59
CA ARG A 309 3.13 9.53 -25.46
C ARG A 309 3.53 9.78 -24.01
N THR A 310 2.60 10.23 -23.16
CA THR A 310 2.87 10.62 -21.78
C THR A 310 2.62 9.49 -20.78
N GLY A 311 1.95 8.42 -21.21
CA GLY A 311 1.42 7.40 -20.31
C GLY A 311 0.25 7.93 -19.47
N GLN A 312 -0.03 7.29 -18.35
CA GLN A 312 -1.04 7.71 -17.39
C GLN A 312 -0.61 9.03 -16.73
N ARG A 313 -1.47 10.06 -16.80
CA ARG A 313 -1.24 11.37 -16.18
C ARG A 313 -2.57 12.01 -15.80
N LEU A 314 -3.08 11.66 -14.62
CA LEU A 314 -4.25 12.29 -14.03
C LEU A 314 -3.78 13.38 -13.05
N VAL A 315 -4.14 14.65 -13.32
CA VAL A 315 -3.68 15.83 -12.58
C VAL A 315 -4.80 16.36 -11.70
N VAL A 316 -4.56 16.37 -10.38
CA VAL A 316 -5.45 16.98 -9.39
C VAL A 316 -4.85 18.30 -8.96
N VAL A 317 -5.46 19.43 -9.39
CA VAL A 317 -5.01 20.79 -9.08
C VAL A 317 -5.49 21.19 -7.69
N LEU A 318 -4.59 21.61 -6.82
CA LEU A 318 -4.93 22.00 -5.46
C LEU A 318 -5.29 23.51 -5.35
N LYS A 319 -6.08 23.85 -4.32
CA LYS A 319 -6.27 25.25 -3.90
C LYS A 319 -4.97 25.78 -3.28
N ARG A 320 -4.80 27.11 -3.25
CA ARG A 320 -3.54 27.73 -2.78
C ARG A 320 -3.21 27.45 -1.31
N ASP A 321 -4.25 27.29 -0.49
CA ASP A 321 -4.21 27.01 0.96
C ASP A 321 -4.21 25.54 1.32
N ALA A 322 -4.16 24.65 0.33
CA ALA A 322 -4.26 23.21 0.55
C ALA A 322 -2.89 22.58 0.82
N VAL A 323 -2.82 21.79 1.88
CA VAL A 323 -1.65 20.96 2.19
C VAL A 323 -1.69 19.69 1.35
N ALA A 324 -0.77 19.56 0.39
CA ALA A 324 -0.75 18.46 -0.59
C ALA A 324 -0.77 17.07 0.07
N LYS A 325 0.01 16.86 1.14
CA LYS A 325 0.08 15.60 1.88
C LYS A 325 -1.28 15.21 2.47
N VAL A 326 -2.00 16.16 3.05
CA VAL A 326 -3.32 15.92 3.66
C VAL A 326 -4.36 15.53 2.60
N VAL A 327 -4.39 16.28 1.49
CA VAL A 327 -5.30 15.96 0.36
C VAL A 327 -4.98 14.57 -0.18
N LEU A 328 -3.70 14.25 -0.39
CA LEU A 328 -3.24 12.97 -0.91
C LEU A 328 -3.66 11.80 0.02
N ASN A 329 -3.46 11.95 1.33
CA ASN A 329 -3.84 10.92 2.30
C ASN A 329 -5.36 10.70 2.34
N ASN A 330 -6.14 11.77 2.23
CA ASN A 330 -7.60 11.67 2.10
C ASN A 330 -8.01 10.99 0.78
N LEU A 331 -7.30 11.24 -0.31
CA LEU A 331 -7.52 10.56 -1.58
C LEU A 331 -7.23 9.05 -1.47
N TYR A 332 -6.14 8.64 -0.84
CA TYR A 332 -5.84 7.23 -0.57
C TYR A 332 -6.92 6.54 0.26
N LYS A 333 -7.47 7.24 1.25
CA LYS A 333 -8.51 6.70 2.14
C LYS A 333 -9.88 6.55 1.47
N HIS A 334 -10.24 7.46 0.59
CA HIS A 334 -11.62 7.58 0.08
C HIS A 334 -11.79 7.22 -1.40
N THR A 335 -10.70 6.90 -2.11
CA THR A 335 -10.71 6.55 -3.53
C THR A 335 -9.92 5.28 -3.81
N GLN A 336 -10.01 4.78 -5.04
CA GLN A 336 -9.24 3.63 -5.51
C GLN A 336 -7.76 3.95 -5.82
N LEU A 337 -7.24 5.12 -5.40
CA LEU A 337 -5.80 5.36 -5.41
C LEU A 337 -5.05 4.45 -4.42
N GLN A 338 -5.76 3.90 -3.45
CA GLN A 338 -5.31 2.75 -2.66
C GLN A 338 -6.41 1.70 -2.70
N GLU A 339 -6.08 0.47 -3.11
CA GLU A 339 -7.02 -0.62 -3.29
C GLU A 339 -6.38 -1.95 -2.87
N ASN A 340 -7.20 -2.89 -2.42
CA ASN A 340 -6.73 -4.21 -2.02
C ASN A 340 -6.96 -5.22 -3.14
N PHE A 341 -5.89 -5.88 -3.59
CA PHE A 341 -5.97 -7.04 -4.46
C PHE A 341 -6.20 -8.30 -3.62
N GLY A 342 -7.41 -8.82 -3.66
CA GLY A 342 -7.75 -10.07 -2.99
C GLY A 342 -7.24 -11.28 -3.77
N ALA A 343 -6.03 -11.75 -3.46
CA ALA A 343 -5.46 -12.92 -4.12
C ALA A 343 -6.24 -14.19 -3.74
N ASN A 344 -6.67 -14.96 -4.73
CA ASN A 344 -7.23 -16.29 -4.61
C ASN A 344 -6.65 -17.18 -5.72
N MET A 345 -5.61 -17.92 -5.38
CA MET A 345 -4.76 -18.64 -6.31
C MET A 345 -5.37 -20.02 -6.63
N LEU A 346 -6.53 -19.99 -7.28
CA LEU A 346 -7.31 -21.17 -7.66
C LEU A 346 -7.04 -21.52 -9.12
N ALA A 347 -6.64 -22.76 -9.41
CA ALA A 347 -6.40 -23.28 -10.75
C ALA A 347 -6.90 -24.72 -10.90
N ILE A 348 -7.04 -25.19 -12.14
CA ILE A 348 -7.35 -26.59 -12.43
C ILE A 348 -6.07 -27.40 -12.39
N VAL A 349 -6.07 -28.45 -11.57
CA VAL A 349 -5.01 -29.46 -11.48
C VAL A 349 -5.66 -30.83 -11.73
N ASP A 350 -5.24 -31.53 -12.78
CA ASP A 350 -5.80 -32.83 -13.18
C ASP A 350 -7.34 -32.83 -13.26
N GLY A 351 -7.92 -31.81 -13.86
CA GLY A 351 -9.37 -31.65 -14.02
C GLY A 351 -10.11 -31.19 -12.76
N VAL A 352 -9.42 -30.95 -11.63
CA VAL A 352 -10.04 -30.56 -10.35
C VAL A 352 -9.60 -29.16 -9.93
N PRO A 353 -10.52 -28.25 -9.54
CA PRO A 353 -10.15 -26.94 -9.04
C PRO A 353 -9.47 -27.04 -7.66
N ARG A 354 -8.28 -26.48 -7.51
CA ARG A 354 -7.49 -26.45 -6.28
C ARG A 354 -6.94 -25.06 -5.99
N THR A 355 -7.06 -24.63 -4.75
CA THR A 355 -6.31 -23.45 -4.27
C THR A 355 -4.88 -23.88 -3.95
N LEU A 356 -3.91 -23.28 -4.60
CA LEU A 356 -2.50 -23.66 -4.52
C LEU A 356 -1.70 -22.55 -3.83
N ALA A 357 -0.72 -22.96 -3.04
CA ALA A 357 0.40 -22.11 -2.63
C ALA A 357 1.39 -21.99 -3.80
N ILE A 358 2.35 -21.07 -3.74
CA ILE A 358 3.24 -20.78 -4.89
C ILE A 358 4.09 -21.99 -5.29
N ASP A 359 4.44 -22.85 -4.34
CA ASP A 359 5.14 -24.12 -4.58
C ASP A 359 4.34 -25.04 -5.53
N GLY A 360 3.01 -25.10 -5.34
CA GLY A 360 2.14 -25.90 -6.18
C GLY A 360 2.13 -25.45 -7.65
N PHE A 361 2.19 -24.15 -7.92
CA PHE A 361 2.26 -23.64 -9.30
C PHE A 361 3.57 -24.02 -9.99
N VAL A 362 4.68 -23.82 -9.29
CA VAL A 362 6.02 -24.10 -9.84
C VAL A 362 6.22 -25.60 -10.06
N THR A 363 5.83 -26.44 -9.10
CA THR A 363 6.01 -27.90 -9.21
C THR A 363 5.14 -28.51 -10.31
N ASN A 364 3.87 -28.09 -10.45
CA ASN A 364 3.01 -28.57 -11.54
C ASN A 364 3.53 -28.14 -12.91
N TRP A 365 4.03 -26.91 -13.04
CA TRP A 365 4.64 -26.45 -14.29
C TRP A 365 5.91 -27.26 -14.62
N ILE A 366 6.80 -27.49 -13.66
CA ILE A 366 8.00 -28.31 -13.88
C ILE A 366 7.62 -29.73 -14.30
N ALA A 367 6.65 -30.36 -13.65
CA ALA A 367 6.18 -31.69 -14.01
C ALA A 367 5.65 -31.73 -15.45
N HIS A 368 4.87 -30.72 -15.85
CA HIS A 368 4.39 -30.57 -17.21
C HIS A 368 5.55 -30.42 -18.22
N GLN A 369 6.56 -29.61 -17.90
CA GLN A 369 7.72 -29.44 -18.79
C GLN A 369 8.51 -30.75 -18.95
N LEU A 370 8.72 -31.51 -17.88
CA LEU A 370 9.37 -32.84 -17.97
C LEU A 370 8.59 -33.78 -18.90
N GLU A 371 7.26 -33.78 -18.79
CA GLU A 371 6.41 -34.56 -19.70
C GLU A 371 6.56 -34.13 -21.16
N VAL A 372 6.50 -32.81 -21.41
CA VAL A 372 6.70 -32.21 -22.75
C VAL A 372 8.04 -32.62 -23.34
N ILE A 373 9.14 -32.55 -22.58
CA ILE A 373 10.49 -32.92 -23.02
C ILE A 373 10.55 -34.44 -23.35
N VAL A 374 10.00 -35.29 -22.49
CA VAL A 374 9.99 -36.74 -22.71
C VAL A 374 9.18 -37.10 -23.95
N ARG A 375 7.99 -36.52 -24.13
CA ARG A 375 7.13 -36.81 -25.29
C ARG A 375 7.77 -36.31 -26.60
N ARG A 376 8.28 -35.09 -26.60
CA ARG A 376 9.03 -34.50 -27.74
C ARG A 376 10.24 -35.37 -28.10
N THR A 377 11.02 -35.79 -27.14
CA THR A 377 12.20 -36.64 -27.39
C THR A 377 11.83 -38.00 -27.94
N ARG A 378 10.75 -38.60 -27.43
CA ARG A 378 10.24 -39.89 -28.02
C ARG A 378 9.81 -39.72 -29.45
N PHE A 379 9.10 -38.61 -29.76
CA PHE A 379 8.67 -38.31 -31.13
C PHE A 379 9.89 -38.16 -32.08
N ARG A 380 10.90 -37.35 -31.65
CA ARG A 380 12.13 -37.15 -32.40
C ARG A 380 12.94 -38.42 -32.56
N LEU A 381 13.02 -39.24 -31.51
CA LEU A 381 13.69 -40.53 -31.54
C LEU A 381 13.00 -41.48 -32.57
N ALA A 382 11.69 -41.61 -32.48
CA ALA A 382 10.95 -42.46 -33.40
C ALA A 382 11.13 -42.03 -34.87
N LYS A 383 11.09 -40.71 -35.13
CA LYS A 383 11.34 -40.14 -36.45
C LYS A 383 12.76 -40.39 -36.94
N ALA A 384 13.77 -40.23 -36.06
CA ALA A 384 15.17 -40.46 -36.36
C ALA A 384 15.45 -41.97 -36.62
N GLU A 385 14.88 -42.85 -35.80
CA GLU A 385 15.01 -44.29 -35.97
C GLU A 385 14.32 -44.77 -37.26
N ALA A 386 13.12 -44.24 -37.59
CA ALA A 386 12.46 -44.54 -38.85
C ALA A 386 13.31 -44.06 -40.08
N ARG A 387 13.92 -42.91 -39.99
CA ARG A 387 14.78 -42.39 -41.06
C ARG A 387 16.07 -43.20 -41.16
N MET A 388 16.70 -43.52 -40.05
CA MET A 388 17.89 -44.40 -40.00
C MET A 388 17.60 -45.77 -40.57
N HIS A 389 16.39 -46.33 -40.34
CA HIS A 389 15.96 -47.60 -40.86
C HIS A 389 16.02 -47.62 -42.41
N ILE A 390 15.51 -46.58 -43.01
CA ILE A 390 15.58 -46.41 -44.50
C ILE A 390 17.01 -46.19 -44.99
N LEU A 391 17.84 -45.35 -44.29
CA LEU A 391 19.22 -45.14 -44.68
C LEU A 391 20.07 -46.40 -44.64
N ARG A 392 19.87 -47.28 -43.66
CA ARG A 392 20.51 -48.58 -43.61
C ARG A 392 20.22 -49.45 -44.85
N ALA A 393 19.01 -49.40 -45.38
CA ALA A 393 18.66 -50.09 -46.61
C ALA A 393 19.38 -49.44 -47.82
N TYR A 394 19.48 -48.12 -47.89
CA TYR A 394 20.21 -47.46 -48.94
C TYR A 394 21.72 -47.81 -48.90
N LEU A 395 22.34 -47.88 -47.73
CA LEU A 395 23.74 -48.25 -47.61
C LEU A 395 23.96 -49.71 -48.08
N LYS A 396 23.11 -50.68 -47.65
CA LYS A 396 23.15 -52.05 -48.11
C LYS A 396 22.99 -52.15 -49.67
N ALA A 397 22.06 -51.38 -50.22
CA ALA A 397 21.84 -51.32 -51.66
C ALA A 397 23.02 -50.74 -52.46
N LEU A 398 23.68 -49.71 -51.88
CA LEU A 398 24.87 -49.08 -52.49
C LEU A 398 26.10 -49.96 -52.41
N ASP A 399 26.25 -50.80 -51.35
CA ASP A 399 27.35 -51.77 -51.22
C ASP A 399 27.20 -52.93 -52.18
N ALA A 400 25.95 -53.34 -52.59
CA ALA A 400 25.62 -54.39 -53.54
C ALA A 400 24.99 -53.83 -54.82
N LEU A 401 25.43 -52.63 -55.30
CA LEU A 401 24.76 -51.85 -56.31
C LEU A 401 24.52 -52.58 -57.64
N ASP A 402 25.54 -53.27 -58.14
CA ASP A 402 25.46 -54.02 -59.41
C ASP A 402 24.43 -55.16 -59.34
N GLU A 403 24.36 -55.86 -58.22
CA GLU A 403 23.43 -56.95 -57.96
C GLU A 403 21.97 -56.45 -57.83
N VAL A 404 21.79 -55.33 -57.13
CA VAL A 404 20.49 -54.65 -57.01
C VAL A 404 19.98 -54.19 -58.36
N ILE A 405 20.81 -53.53 -59.19
CA ILE A 405 20.41 -53.09 -60.51
C ILE A 405 20.07 -54.30 -61.41
N ALA A 406 20.90 -55.32 -61.42
CA ALA A 406 20.65 -56.52 -62.16
C ALA A 406 19.33 -57.25 -61.76
N LEU A 407 19.07 -57.31 -60.44
CA LEU A 407 17.84 -57.88 -59.90
C LEU A 407 16.60 -57.08 -60.36
N ILE A 408 16.61 -55.77 -60.22
CA ILE A 408 15.48 -54.90 -60.57
C ILE A 408 15.18 -55.02 -62.09
N ARG A 409 16.24 -54.96 -62.91
CA ARG A 409 16.08 -55.06 -64.37
C ARG A 409 15.57 -56.42 -64.88
N ARG A 410 15.82 -57.48 -64.15
CA ARG A 410 15.35 -58.82 -64.53
C ARG A 410 13.96 -59.18 -63.97
N SER A 411 13.49 -58.47 -62.97
CA SER A 411 12.18 -58.70 -62.37
C SER A 411 11.04 -58.23 -63.27
N PRO A 412 10.04 -59.08 -63.65
CA PRO A 412 8.90 -58.70 -64.49
C PRO A 412 7.94 -57.72 -63.80
N THR A 413 7.87 -57.77 -62.45
CA THR A 413 6.95 -56.94 -61.67
C THR A 413 7.66 -56.29 -60.51
N VAL A 414 7.06 -55.18 -59.95
CA VAL A 414 7.57 -54.49 -58.78
C VAL A 414 7.55 -55.41 -57.58
N ASP A 415 6.55 -56.25 -57.42
CA ASP A 415 6.41 -57.18 -56.29
C ASP A 415 7.46 -58.29 -56.29
N GLU A 416 7.81 -58.78 -57.49
CA GLU A 416 8.95 -59.70 -57.63
C GLU A 416 10.30 -59.04 -57.33
N ALA A 417 10.46 -57.78 -57.78
CA ALA A 417 11.65 -57.02 -57.46
C ALA A 417 11.75 -56.76 -55.93
N ARG A 418 10.64 -56.43 -55.27
CA ARG A 418 10.57 -56.24 -53.80
C ARG A 418 10.97 -57.55 -53.07
N THR A 419 10.38 -58.64 -53.46
CA THR A 419 10.67 -59.96 -52.85
C THR A 419 12.12 -60.36 -53.04
N GLY A 420 12.67 -60.09 -54.26
CA GLY A 420 14.08 -60.33 -54.52
C GLY A 420 15.03 -59.48 -53.74
N LEU A 421 14.74 -58.18 -53.57
CA LEU A 421 15.55 -57.25 -52.77
C LEU A 421 15.55 -57.65 -51.27
N LYS A 422 14.41 -58.05 -50.77
CA LYS A 422 14.31 -58.55 -49.37
C LYS A 422 15.20 -59.79 -49.15
N ALA A 423 15.20 -60.71 -50.07
CA ALA A 423 16.07 -61.91 -50.01
C ALA A 423 17.55 -61.57 -50.19
N LEU A 424 17.88 -60.63 -51.11
CA LEU A 424 19.25 -60.30 -51.45
C LEU A 424 19.96 -59.49 -50.29
N LEU A 425 19.24 -58.53 -49.72
CA LEU A 425 19.81 -57.56 -48.81
C LEU A 425 19.43 -57.81 -47.33
N ASP A 426 18.60 -58.79 -47.07
CA ASP A 426 18.00 -59.05 -45.75
C ASP A 426 17.38 -57.75 -45.18
N ILE A 427 16.33 -57.30 -45.83
CA ILE A 427 15.58 -56.06 -45.54
C ILE A 427 14.07 -56.36 -45.52
N ASP A 428 13.30 -55.44 -44.95
CA ASP A 428 11.82 -55.53 -44.86
C ASP A 428 11.14 -54.82 -46.07
N ASP A 429 9.79 -54.75 -46.04
CA ASP A 429 9.00 -54.23 -47.14
C ASP A 429 9.19 -52.72 -47.32
N ASP A 430 9.20 -51.94 -46.22
CA ASP A 430 9.39 -50.51 -46.24
C ASP A 430 10.77 -50.12 -46.77
N GLN A 431 11.77 -50.87 -46.43
CA GLN A 431 13.15 -50.71 -46.89
C GLN A 431 13.27 -51.06 -48.39
N ALA A 432 12.62 -52.16 -48.84
CA ALA A 432 12.59 -52.56 -50.24
C ALA A 432 11.87 -51.53 -51.14
N ASP A 433 10.71 -50.99 -50.67
CA ASP A 433 9.97 -49.94 -51.35
C ASP A 433 10.73 -48.65 -51.44
N ALA A 434 11.49 -48.26 -50.38
CA ALA A 434 12.38 -47.11 -50.38
C ALA A 434 13.49 -47.28 -51.43
N ILE A 435 14.11 -48.47 -51.56
CA ILE A 435 15.12 -48.72 -52.60
C ILE A 435 14.47 -48.65 -54.01
N LEU A 436 13.30 -49.21 -54.22
CA LEU A 436 12.61 -49.22 -55.52
C LEU A 436 12.17 -47.78 -55.94
N SER A 437 11.87 -46.93 -55.00
CA SER A 437 11.53 -45.51 -55.22
C SER A 437 12.76 -44.58 -55.33
N MET A 438 13.97 -45.11 -55.07
CA MET A 438 15.19 -44.31 -55.09
C MET A 438 15.50 -43.74 -56.48
N GLN A 439 15.76 -42.44 -56.51
CA GLN A 439 16.13 -41.76 -57.79
C GLN A 439 17.57 -42.15 -58.20
N LEU A 440 17.79 -42.46 -59.48
CA LEU A 440 19.08 -42.85 -60.05
C LEU A 440 20.23 -41.85 -59.74
N ARG A 441 19.94 -40.55 -59.60
CA ARG A 441 20.95 -39.54 -59.21
C ARG A 441 21.60 -39.83 -57.83
N ARG A 442 20.95 -40.54 -56.95
CA ARG A 442 21.47 -40.87 -55.61
C ARG A 442 22.56 -41.95 -55.65
N LEU A 443 22.76 -42.59 -56.79
CA LEU A 443 23.83 -43.55 -57.01
C LEU A 443 25.20 -42.91 -57.29
N ALA A 444 25.24 -41.57 -57.47
CA ALA A 444 26.49 -40.86 -57.65
C ALA A 444 27.34 -40.83 -56.38
N ALA A 445 28.66 -40.89 -56.53
CA ALA A 445 29.62 -40.95 -55.39
C ALA A 445 29.44 -39.87 -54.35
N LEU A 446 29.15 -38.63 -54.78
CA LEU A 446 28.85 -37.52 -53.91
C LEU A 446 27.57 -37.72 -53.08
N GLU A 447 26.56 -38.33 -53.63
CA GLU A 447 25.30 -38.62 -52.94
C GLU A 447 25.48 -39.77 -51.93
N ARG A 448 26.33 -40.74 -52.21
CA ARG A 448 26.71 -41.80 -51.27
C ARG A 448 27.34 -41.19 -50.00
N GLN A 449 28.25 -40.23 -50.15
CA GLN A 449 28.88 -39.55 -49.01
C GLN A 449 27.83 -38.82 -48.15
N LYS A 450 26.88 -38.14 -48.77
CA LYS A 450 25.78 -37.46 -48.05
C LYS A 450 24.91 -38.46 -47.25
N ILE A 451 24.66 -39.65 -47.77
CA ILE A 451 23.91 -40.72 -47.06
C ILE A 451 24.69 -41.25 -45.87
N LEU A 452 26.01 -41.40 -45.97
CA LEU A 452 26.92 -41.78 -44.89
C LEU A 452 26.94 -40.68 -43.79
N ASP A 453 27.09 -39.42 -44.21
CA ASP A 453 27.14 -38.28 -43.28
C ASP A 453 25.80 -38.16 -42.56
N GLU A 454 24.65 -38.23 -43.25
CA GLU A 454 23.29 -38.25 -42.66
C GLU A 454 23.10 -39.43 -41.66
N ALA A 455 23.60 -40.61 -42.01
CA ALA A 455 23.52 -41.79 -41.14
C ALA A 455 24.33 -41.57 -39.84
N ALA A 456 25.56 -41.05 -39.96
CA ALA A 456 26.41 -40.77 -38.79
C ALA A 456 25.79 -39.69 -37.86
N GLU A 457 25.22 -38.63 -38.47
CA GLU A 457 24.51 -37.56 -37.70
C GLU A 457 23.29 -38.17 -36.97
N LEU A 458 22.49 -38.98 -37.65
CA LEU A 458 21.33 -39.62 -37.01
C LEU A 458 21.69 -40.63 -35.94
N GLU A 459 22.81 -41.36 -36.07
CA GLU A 459 23.30 -42.23 -34.99
C GLU A 459 23.66 -41.46 -33.74
N SER A 460 24.31 -40.31 -33.90
CA SER A 460 24.60 -39.40 -32.78
C SER A 460 23.34 -38.86 -32.14
N LEU A 461 22.36 -38.39 -32.91
CA LEU A 461 21.07 -37.89 -32.43
C LEU A 461 20.24 -38.98 -31.72
N ILE A 462 20.19 -40.22 -32.26
CA ILE A 462 19.52 -41.34 -31.64
C ILE A 462 20.16 -41.69 -30.27
N ALA A 463 21.47 -41.66 -30.20
CA ALA A 463 22.19 -41.88 -28.93
C ALA A 463 21.88 -40.78 -27.91
N GLU A 464 21.90 -39.54 -28.36
CA GLU A 464 21.53 -38.38 -27.54
C GLU A 464 20.08 -38.48 -27.01
N TYR A 465 19.10 -38.75 -27.88
CA TYR A 465 17.71 -38.90 -27.48
C TYR A 465 17.50 -40.04 -26.50
N LYS A 466 18.16 -41.16 -26.67
CA LYS A 466 18.13 -42.28 -25.74
C LYS A 466 18.74 -41.89 -24.38
N ALA A 467 19.82 -41.13 -24.35
CA ALA A 467 20.42 -40.63 -23.13
C ALA A 467 19.45 -39.65 -22.40
N ILE A 468 18.82 -38.74 -23.12
CA ILE A 468 17.82 -37.82 -22.54
C ILE A 468 16.65 -38.55 -21.93
N LEU A 469 16.15 -39.60 -22.59
CA LEU A 469 15.04 -40.42 -22.08
C LEU A 469 15.41 -41.27 -20.86
N ALA A 470 16.67 -41.61 -20.70
CA ALA A 470 17.18 -42.43 -19.60
C ALA A 470 17.55 -41.60 -18.35
N ASP A 471 17.80 -40.32 -18.49
CA ASP A 471 18.31 -39.46 -17.42
C ASP A 471 17.46 -38.19 -17.26
N GLU A 472 16.75 -38.10 -16.12
CA GLU A 472 15.94 -36.92 -15.75
C GLU A 472 16.78 -35.66 -15.57
N LEU A 473 18.05 -35.76 -15.20
CA LEU A 473 18.93 -34.60 -15.06
C LEU A 473 19.15 -33.91 -16.41
N LEU A 474 19.35 -34.67 -17.49
CA LEU A 474 19.45 -34.11 -18.84
C LEU A 474 18.15 -33.46 -19.30
N GLN A 475 17.00 -34.00 -18.90
CA GLN A 475 15.69 -33.37 -19.18
C GLN A 475 15.58 -32.03 -18.46
N ARG A 476 16.03 -31.94 -17.21
CA ARG A 476 16.04 -30.70 -16.42
C ARG A 476 17.00 -29.66 -17.00
N ASP A 477 18.14 -30.10 -17.52
CA ASP A 477 19.12 -29.21 -18.18
C ASP A 477 18.52 -28.59 -19.46
N ILE A 478 17.76 -29.34 -20.22
CA ILE A 478 17.04 -28.83 -21.40
C ILE A 478 16.03 -27.75 -20.98
N ILE A 479 15.21 -28.02 -19.96
CA ILE A 479 14.25 -27.03 -19.44
C ILE A 479 14.99 -25.77 -18.98
N ARG A 480 16.12 -25.91 -18.28
CA ARG A 480 16.95 -24.79 -17.84
C ARG A 480 17.42 -23.94 -19.01
N ALA A 481 17.98 -24.58 -20.02
CA ALA A 481 18.51 -23.88 -21.20
C ALA A 481 17.39 -23.15 -21.97
N GLU A 482 16.27 -23.79 -22.16
CA GLU A 482 15.11 -23.21 -22.84
C GLU A 482 14.51 -22.04 -22.08
N LEU A 483 14.27 -22.18 -20.76
CA LEU A 483 13.72 -21.12 -19.93
C LEU A 483 14.69 -19.92 -19.82
N THR A 484 16.00 -20.19 -19.68
CA THR A 484 17.03 -19.12 -19.67
C THR A 484 17.02 -18.35 -20.99
N GLY A 485 16.97 -19.04 -22.14
CA GLY A 485 16.88 -18.37 -23.45
C GLY A 485 15.60 -17.55 -23.64
N ILE A 486 14.49 -17.92 -23.00
CA ILE A 486 13.26 -17.12 -22.99
C ILE A 486 13.44 -15.87 -22.12
N VAL A 487 14.02 -16.00 -20.95
CA VAL A 487 14.29 -14.87 -20.04
C VAL A 487 15.25 -13.86 -20.67
N ASP A 488 16.30 -14.32 -21.32
CA ASP A 488 17.28 -13.46 -22.00
C ASP A 488 16.64 -12.61 -23.11
N ARG A 489 15.62 -13.14 -23.80
CA ARG A 489 14.95 -12.45 -24.90
C ARG A 489 13.79 -11.56 -24.45
N PHE A 490 13.04 -11.96 -23.42
CA PHE A 490 11.76 -11.35 -23.07
C PHE A 490 11.70 -10.82 -21.64
N GLY A 491 12.69 -11.12 -20.82
CA GLY A 491 12.74 -10.64 -19.44
C GLY A 491 12.99 -9.13 -19.36
N ASP A 492 12.17 -8.44 -18.58
CA ASP A 492 12.29 -7.01 -18.29
C ASP A 492 12.40 -6.75 -16.78
N ASP A 493 12.59 -5.49 -16.41
CA ASP A 493 12.68 -5.10 -15.02
C ASP A 493 11.28 -5.03 -14.38
N ARG A 494 11.25 -5.17 -13.05
CA ARG A 494 10.03 -5.04 -12.26
C ARG A 494 9.42 -3.65 -12.42
N ARG A 495 8.11 -3.58 -12.60
CA ARG A 495 7.33 -2.34 -12.68
C ARG A 495 6.78 -1.90 -11.33
N THR A 496 6.27 -2.84 -10.55
CA THR A 496 5.64 -2.58 -9.25
C THR A 496 6.68 -2.45 -8.14
N HIS A 497 6.66 -1.35 -7.39
CA HIS A 497 7.54 -1.12 -6.26
C HIS A 497 6.97 -1.71 -4.97
N ILE A 498 7.79 -2.43 -4.19
CA ILE A 498 7.39 -3.01 -2.90
C ILE A 498 7.96 -2.14 -1.78
N LEU A 499 7.08 -1.54 -0.98
CA LEU A 499 7.44 -0.74 0.18
C LEU A 499 7.44 -1.62 1.43
N HIS A 500 8.64 -2.00 1.89
CA HIS A 500 8.82 -2.80 3.10
C HIS A 500 8.57 -1.97 4.36
N GLY A 501 8.02 -2.58 5.41
CA GLY A 501 7.81 -1.93 6.70
C GLY A 501 6.59 -0.99 6.79
N PHE A 502 5.71 -1.00 5.79
CA PHE A 502 4.47 -0.24 5.77
C PHE A 502 3.27 -1.16 6.02
N ASP A 503 2.47 -0.87 7.06
CA ASP A 503 1.31 -1.69 7.41
C ASP A 503 0.03 -1.33 6.62
N GLY A 504 0.11 -0.36 5.71
CA GLY A 504 -0.98 0.00 4.80
C GLY A 504 -2.06 0.91 5.37
N ASP A 505 -2.10 1.13 6.68
CA ASP A 505 -3.09 1.98 7.32
C ASP A 505 -2.63 3.44 7.35
N VAL A 506 -3.45 4.32 6.81
CA VAL A 506 -3.33 5.78 6.98
C VAL A 506 -3.93 6.12 8.34
N SER A 507 -3.11 6.62 9.27
CA SER A 507 -3.60 7.04 10.57
C SER A 507 -4.54 8.25 10.44
N MET A 508 -5.45 8.46 11.42
CA MET A 508 -6.27 9.69 11.45
C MET A 508 -5.40 10.95 11.50
N GLU A 509 -4.23 10.87 12.10
CA GLU A 509 -3.26 11.95 12.22
C GLU A 509 -2.69 12.37 10.85
N ASP A 510 -2.44 11.40 9.96
CA ASP A 510 -1.96 11.66 8.59
C ASP A 510 -2.98 12.39 7.68
N LEU A 511 -4.24 12.41 8.11
CA LEU A 511 -5.34 13.07 7.38
C LEU A 511 -5.56 14.53 7.81
N ILE A 512 -4.87 14.98 8.85
CA ILE A 512 -5.04 16.28 9.49
C ILE A 512 -3.76 17.10 9.26
N ALA A 513 -3.91 18.36 8.84
CA ALA A 513 -2.78 19.25 8.71
C ALA A 513 -2.16 19.53 10.08
N GLU A 514 -0.82 19.56 10.16
CA GLU A 514 -0.13 20.06 11.33
C GLU A 514 -0.18 21.59 11.30
N GLU A 515 -1.01 22.15 12.17
CA GLU A 515 -1.24 23.59 12.26
C GLU A 515 -1.07 24.03 13.71
N GLU A 516 -0.59 25.26 13.90
CA GLU A 516 -0.48 25.86 15.20
C GLU A 516 -1.85 26.31 15.71
N MET A 517 -2.20 25.87 16.93
CA MET A 517 -3.49 26.08 17.56
C MET A 517 -3.34 26.74 18.94
N VAL A 518 -4.30 27.57 19.28
CA VAL A 518 -4.49 28.11 20.63
C VAL A 518 -5.58 27.31 21.32
N VAL A 519 -5.27 26.67 22.43
CA VAL A 519 -6.24 25.97 23.27
C VAL A 519 -6.61 26.85 24.45
N THR A 520 -7.90 27.01 24.66
CA THR A 520 -8.47 27.80 25.77
C THR A 520 -9.37 26.92 26.60
N ILE A 521 -9.16 26.91 27.93
CA ILE A 521 -10.01 26.18 28.88
C ILE A 521 -10.47 27.15 29.96
N THR A 522 -11.76 27.18 30.21
CA THR A 522 -12.34 28.02 31.25
C THR A 522 -12.49 27.27 32.57
N ARG A 523 -12.62 27.99 33.68
CA ARG A 523 -12.85 27.41 35.01
C ARG A 523 -14.12 26.58 35.10
N ALA A 524 -15.16 26.97 34.35
CA ALA A 524 -16.41 26.21 34.22
C ALA A 524 -16.29 24.97 33.32
N GLY A 525 -15.07 24.63 32.87
CA GLY A 525 -14.78 23.41 32.08
C GLY A 525 -15.11 23.50 30.61
N TYR A 526 -15.23 24.69 30.00
CA TYR A 526 -15.37 24.83 28.55
C TYR A 526 -14.03 24.87 27.87
N ILE A 527 -13.85 24.03 26.84
CA ILE A 527 -12.63 23.90 26.06
C ILE A 527 -12.90 24.20 24.57
N LYS A 528 -11.96 24.86 23.93
CA LYS A 528 -11.92 25.04 22.47
C LYS A 528 -10.50 25.14 21.98
N ARG A 529 -10.31 24.85 20.69
CA ARG A 529 -9.10 25.22 19.95
C ARG A 529 -9.45 26.28 18.90
N THR A 530 -8.53 27.17 18.63
CA THR A 530 -8.67 28.23 17.64
C THR A 530 -7.35 28.34 16.87
N ARG A 531 -7.37 28.59 15.57
CA ARG A 531 -6.14 28.80 14.80
C ARG A 531 -5.37 30.00 15.34
N SER A 532 -4.05 29.88 15.44
CA SER A 532 -3.19 30.95 15.94
C SER A 532 -3.30 32.24 15.10
N ASP A 533 -3.55 32.12 13.79
CA ASP A 533 -3.75 33.23 12.86
C ASP A 533 -4.89 34.19 13.28
N ASN A 534 -5.91 33.66 13.97
CA ASN A 534 -7.00 34.48 14.49
C ASN A 534 -6.57 35.43 15.63
N TYR A 535 -5.37 35.27 16.16
CA TYR A 535 -4.78 36.09 17.21
C TYR A 535 -3.70 37.05 16.68
N ARG A 536 -3.18 36.88 15.46
CA ARG A 536 -2.07 37.65 14.87
C ARG A 536 -2.45 39.02 14.35
N SER A 537 -3.74 39.39 14.18
CA SER A 537 -4.12 40.65 13.56
C SER A 537 -4.46 41.76 14.58
N GLN A 538 -3.45 42.49 15.14
CA GLN A 538 -3.72 43.83 15.68
C GLN A 538 -2.49 44.75 15.63
N HIS A 539 -2.66 45.90 14.95
CA HIS A 539 -1.74 47.01 14.98
C HIS A 539 -1.68 47.69 16.37
N ARG A 540 -0.53 48.28 16.71
CA ARG A 540 -0.29 49.02 17.94
C ARG A 540 -1.37 50.08 18.17
N GLY A 541 -2.02 50.07 19.36
CA GLY A 541 -3.02 51.07 19.80
C GLY A 541 -4.45 50.60 19.94
N GLY A 542 -4.74 49.32 19.76
CA GLY A 542 -6.07 48.74 19.94
C GLY A 542 -6.47 48.55 21.42
N LYS A 543 -7.72 48.80 21.77
CA LYS A 543 -8.30 48.38 23.08
C LYS A 543 -8.24 46.90 23.17
N GLY A 544 -7.66 46.33 24.24
CA GLY A 544 -7.55 44.88 24.46
C GLY A 544 -8.81 44.09 24.08
N ILE A 545 -8.63 42.97 23.38
CA ILE A 545 -9.72 42.15 22.85
C ILE A 545 -10.14 41.09 23.85
N LYS A 546 -11.43 40.86 24.01
CA LYS A 546 -11.98 39.76 24.85
C LYS A 546 -11.71 38.44 24.16
N GLY A 547 -11.01 37.52 24.85
CA GLY A 547 -10.66 36.18 24.34
C GLY A 547 -11.81 35.16 24.26
N ALA A 548 -12.98 35.48 24.81
CA ALA A 548 -14.22 34.69 24.71
C ALA A 548 -15.40 35.52 25.26
N GLN A 549 -16.64 35.31 24.74
CA GLN A 549 -17.87 35.71 25.42
C GLN A 549 -18.15 34.72 26.57
N LEU A 550 -17.59 35.04 27.73
CA LEU A 550 -17.79 34.28 28.94
C LEU A 550 -19.09 34.68 29.65
N ARG A 551 -19.70 33.76 30.44
CA ARG A 551 -20.71 34.15 31.43
C ARG A 551 -20.06 35.06 32.45
N ALA A 552 -20.87 35.87 33.15
CA ALA A 552 -20.37 36.86 34.13
C ALA A 552 -19.45 36.26 35.22
N ASP A 553 -19.52 34.93 35.42
CA ASP A 553 -18.80 34.23 36.50
C ASP A 553 -17.74 33.26 36.00
N ASP A 554 -17.49 33.14 34.65
CA ASP A 554 -16.51 32.20 34.09
C ASP A 554 -15.26 32.94 33.62
N ILE A 555 -14.09 32.33 33.82
CA ILE A 555 -12.79 32.91 33.46
C ILE A 555 -11.95 31.85 32.71
N VAL A 556 -11.10 32.30 31.80
CA VAL A 556 -10.07 31.47 31.17
C VAL A 556 -9.04 31.08 32.21
N GLU A 557 -8.90 29.81 32.47
CA GLU A 557 -7.96 29.29 33.45
C GLU A 557 -6.69 28.75 32.79
N HIS A 558 -6.81 28.11 31.64
CA HIS A 558 -5.68 27.65 30.84
C HIS A 558 -5.74 28.22 29.43
N PHE A 559 -4.65 28.77 28.99
CA PHE A 559 -4.42 29.34 27.66
C PHE A 559 -2.99 28.99 27.24
N PHE A 560 -2.85 28.25 26.14
CA PHE A 560 -1.55 27.86 25.64
C PHE A 560 -1.59 27.59 24.14
N VAL A 561 -0.42 27.70 23.50
CA VAL A 561 -0.19 27.41 22.10
C VAL A 561 0.30 25.98 21.97
N THR A 562 -0.22 25.27 21.00
CA THR A 562 0.10 23.86 20.71
C THR A 562 -0.03 23.59 19.22
N THR A 563 0.34 22.40 18.73
CA THR A 563 0.04 21.97 17.37
C THR A 563 -1.10 20.96 17.35
N THR A 564 -1.78 20.82 16.20
CA THR A 564 -2.88 19.86 16.02
C THR A 564 -2.50 18.43 16.42
N HIS A 565 -1.24 18.04 16.25
CA HIS A 565 -0.76 16.66 16.47
C HIS A 565 -0.23 16.39 17.88
N HIS A 566 -0.10 17.40 18.74
CA HIS A 566 0.35 17.22 20.11
C HIS A 566 -0.67 16.49 20.97
N TRP A 567 -0.17 15.82 22.00
CA TRP A 567 -0.99 15.25 23.08
C TRP A 567 -1.25 16.29 24.15
N LEU A 568 -2.49 16.40 24.57
CA LEU A 568 -2.90 17.15 25.74
C LEU A 568 -3.15 16.17 26.90
N LEU A 569 -2.38 16.33 27.98
CA LEU A 569 -2.55 15.56 29.20
C LEU A 569 -3.33 16.39 30.22
N PHE A 570 -4.55 15.98 30.52
CA PHE A 570 -5.45 16.66 31.44
C PHE A 570 -5.36 16.01 32.83
N PHE A 571 -4.76 16.68 33.78
CA PHE A 571 -4.66 16.24 35.16
C PHE A 571 -5.82 16.84 35.94
N THR A 572 -6.48 16.01 36.75
CA THR A 572 -7.64 16.42 37.55
C THR A 572 -7.30 16.59 39.01
N ASP A 573 -8.10 17.39 39.73
CA ASP A 573 -8.02 17.60 41.19
C ASP A 573 -8.10 16.29 41.98
N LYS A 574 -8.72 15.24 41.40
CA LYS A 574 -8.80 13.88 42.00
C LYS A 574 -7.60 12.99 41.70
N GLY A 575 -6.53 13.55 41.15
CA GLY A 575 -5.28 12.82 40.90
C GLY A 575 -5.35 11.83 39.74
N ARG A 576 -6.23 12.03 38.76
CA ARG A 576 -6.30 11.25 37.53
C ARG A 576 -5.70 12.05 36.36
N VAL A 577 -5.33 11.34 35.30
CA VAL A 577 -4.92 11.94 34.02
C VAL A 577 -5.71 11.33 32.87
N TYR A 578 -6.16 12.18 31.98
CA TYR A 578 -6.79 11.86 30.70
C TYR A 578 -5.90 12.39 29.60
N ARG A 579 -5.95 11.78 28.43
CA ARG A 579 -5.24 12.30 27.24
C ARG A 579 -6.16 12.43 26.06
N SER A 580 -5.88 13.41 25.23
CA SER A 580 -6.53 13.62 23.93
C SER A 580 -5.52 14.27 22.97
N LYS A 581 -5.67 14.04 21.67
CA LYS A 581 -4.94 14.80 20.68
C LYS A 581 -5.55 16.19 20.54
N THR A 582 -4.74 17.20 20.27
CA THR A 582 -5.24 18.57 20.08
C THR A 582 -6.29 18.66 18.97
N TYR A 583 -6.16 17.87 17.87
CA TYR A 583 -7.15 17.86 16.81
C TYR A 583 -8.52 17.29 17.22
N GLU A 584 -8.62 16.55 18.33
CA GLU A 584 -9.89 16.07 18.89
C GLU A 584 -10.66 17.17 19.64
N VAL A 585 -9.96 18.21 20.11
CA VAL A 585 -10.61 19.38 20.73
C VAL A 585 -11.42 20.13 19.67
N PRO A 586 -12.70 20.43 19.91
CA PRO A 586 -13.54 21.13 18.95
C PRO A 586 -12.96 22.49 18.53
N GLU A 587 -12.87 22.71 17.21
CA GLU A 587 -12.46 24.00 16.66
C GLU A 587 -13.61 25.00 16.78
N ALA A 588 -13.30 26.19 17.26
CA ALA A 588 -14.28 27.25 17.42
C ALA A 588 -13.64 28.62 17.20
N GLY A 589 -14.44 29.57 16.76
CA GLY A 589 -14.02 30.97 16.62
C GLY A 589 -13.58 31.56 17.96
N ARG A 590 -12.76 32.62 17.87
CA ARG A 590 -12.21 33.31 19.04
C ARG A 590 -13.27 33.70 20.08
N ASP A 591 -14.42 34.20 19.67
CA ASP A 591 -15.50 34.66 20.54
C ASP A 591 -16.48 33.55 20.98
N ALA A 592 -16.32 32.33 20.44
CA ALA A 592 -17.19 31.21 20.77
C ALA A 592 -16.90 30.68 22.20
N LYS A 593 -17.93 30.16 22.86
CA LYS A 593 -17.87 29.61 24.21
C LYS A 593 -17.05 28.29 24.28
N GLY A 594 -17.00 27.50 23.18
CA GLY A 594 -16.44 26.16 23.17
C GLY A 594 -17.39 25.08 23.70
N THR A 595 -16.87 23.89 23.89
CA THR A 595 -17.60 22.70 24.33
C THR A 595 -17.16 22.31 25.73
N HIS A 596 -18.09 21.78 26.55
CA HIS A 596 -17.69 21.34 27.89
C HIS A 596 -16.77 20.11 27.82
N VAL A 597 -15.70 20.12 28.60
CA VAL A 597 -14.65 19.09 28.59
C VAL A 597 -15.18 17.69 28.88
N ALA A 598 -16.27 17.55 29.62
CA ALA A 598 -16.93 16.27 29.86
C ALA A 598 -17.50 15.60 28.56
N ASN A 599 -17.64 16.38 27.48
CA ASN A 599 -18.00 15.81 26.16
C ASN A 599 -16.76 15.25 25.41
N LEU A 600 -15.56 15.66 25.81
CA LEU A 600 -14.29 15.19 25.24
C LEU A 600 -13.68 14.07 26.10
N LEU A 601 -13.74 14.22 27.41
CA LEU A 601 -13.11 13.33 28.39
C LEU A 601 -14.19 12.65 29.26
N ALA A 602 -14.02 11.36 29.52
CA ALA A 602 -14.90 10.60 30.41
C ALA A 602 -14.59 10.89 31.91
N LEU A 603 -14.75 12.16 32.33
CA LEU A 603 -14.55 12.60 33.69
C LEU A 603 -15.50 11.90 34.64
N GLN A 604 -15.04 11.67 35.88
CA GLN A 604 -15.88 11.20 36.98
C GLN A 604 -16.73 12.35 37.57
N PRO A 605 -17.81 12.04 38.30
CA PRO A 605 -18.58 13.10 38.97
C PRO A 605 -17.68 13.93 39.91
N ASP A 606 -17.88 15.24 39.90
CA ASP A 606 -17.15 16.21 40.75
C ASP A 606 -15.62 16.26 40.51
N GLU A 607 -15.20 15.90 39.30
CA GLU A 607 -13.80 15.95 38.87
C GLU A 607 -13.57 17.21 38.01
N ASN A 608 -12.58 18.03 38.42
CA ASN A 608 -12.19 19.26 37.73
C ASN A 608 -10.77 19.18 37.18
N ILE A 609 -10.47 19.93 36.13
CA ILE A 609 -9.12 20.00 35.57
C ILE A 609 -8.27 20.89 36.49
N ALA A 610 -7.17 20.34 37.00
CA ALA A 610 -6.20 21.05 37.81
C ALA A 610 -5.04 21.60 36.97
N GLN A 611 -4.59 20.83 35.97
CA GLN A 611 -3.46 21.20 35.12
C GLN A 611 -3.59 20.54 33.74
N VAL A 612 -3.15 21.21 32.70
CA VAL A 612 -3.00 20.64 31.36
C VAL A 612 -1.55 20.77 30.92
N LEU A 613 -0.99 19.70 30.37
CA LEU A 613 0.33 19.68 29.79
C LEU A 613 0.22 19.35 28.30
N ASP A 614 0.91 20.14 27.49
CA ASP A 614 1.11 19.93 26.06
C ASP A 614 2.41 19.16 25.86
N ILE A 615 2.34 18.01 25.17
CA ILE A 615 3.51 17.22 24.82
C ILE A 615 3.45 16.78 23.36
N ARG A 616 4.56 16.92 22.67
CA ARG A 616 4.71 16.36 21.31
C ARG A 616 4.68 14.84 21.35
N ASP A 617 5.50 14.29 22.23
CA ASP A 617 5.63 12.86 22.50
C ASP A 617 6.07 12.64 23.97
N TYR A 618 6.14 11.38 24.41
CA TYR A 618 6.54 11.04 25.79
C TYR A 618 8.06 11.05 26.01
N ALA A 619 8.87 11.46 25.03
CA ALA A 619 10.31 11.65 25.15
C ALA A 619 10.72 13.11 25.39
N VAL A 620 9.75 14.03 25.45
CA VAL A 620 9.99 15.49 25.68
C VAL A 620 10.62 15.79 27.06
N ALA A 621 10.40 14.94 28.04
CA ALA A 621 11.02 15.01 29.37
C ALA A 621 11.16 13.60 29.96
N ASP A 622 12.14 13.42 30.87
CA ASP A 622 12.36 12.13 31.53
C ASP A 622 11.24 11.77 32.49
N TYR A 623 10.76 12.77 33.24
CA TYR A 623 9.85 12.57 34.36
C TYR A 623 8.71 13.57 34.39
N LEU A 624 7.63 13.15 35.02
CA LEU A 624 6.55 14.02 35.48
C LEU A 624 6.59 14.13 37.03
N VAL A 625 6.51 15.33 37.50
CA VAL A 625 6.36 15.61 38.97
C VAL A 625 4.96 16.16 39.21
N LEU A 626 4.26 15.52 40.14
CA LEU A 626 2.94 15.90 40.61
C LEU A 626 3.07 16.46 42.04
N ALA A 627 2.37 17.54 42.34
CA ALA A 627 2.36 18.19 43.65
C ALA A 627 0.92 18.38 44.14
N THR A 628 0.65 18.01 45.38
CA THR A 628 -0.68 18.08 46.02
C THR A 628 -0.82 19.25 46.97
N ARG A 629 -2.06 19.65 47.29
CA ARG A 629 -2.40 20.75 48.19
C ARG A 629 -1.76 20.56 49.57
N ASP A 630 -1.67 19.33 50.06
CA ASP A 630 -1.06 19.01 51.37
C ASP A 630 0.47 18.89 51.30
N GLY A 631 1.07 19.25 50.15
CA GLY A 631 2.51 19.34 49.94
C GLY A 631 3.23 18.00 49.74
N LEU A 632 2.49 16.98 49.26
CA LEU A 632 3.11 15.76 48.76
C LEU A 632 3.61 16.02 47.36
N VAL A 633 4.76 15.42 47.01
CA VAL A 633 5.34 15.43 45.68
C VAL A 633 5.65 14.01 45.22
N LYS A 634 5.47 13.78 43.94
CA LYS A 634 5.70 12.47 43.33
C LYS A 634 6.39 12.63 42.00
N LYS A 635 7.51 11.95 41.78
CA LYS A 635 8.21 11.84 40.50
C LYS A 635 7.90 10.47 39.87
N THR A 636 7.53 10.48 38.61
CA THR A 636 7.21 9.25 37.84
C THR A 636 7.74 9.44 36.42
N ARG A 637 8.22 8.37 35.77
CA ARG A 637 8.62 8.44 34.37
C ARG A 637 7.45 8.88 33.51
N LEU A 638 7.70 9.79 32.55
CA LEU A 638 6.67 10.36 31.70
C LEU A 638 6.03 9.26 30.81
N ASP A 639 6.83 8.31 30.32
CA ASP A 639 6.35 7.18 29.52
C ASP A 639 5.32 6.27 30.23
N SER A 640 5.30 6.26 31.54
CA SER A 640 4.31 5.52 32.36
C SER A 640 2.87 6.04 32.21
N TYR A 641 2.70 7.19 31.60
CA TYR A 641 1.39 7.81 31.30
C TYR A 641 0.93 7.57 29.86
N ASP A 642 1.73 6.91 29.02
CA ASP A 642 1.32 6.50 27.69
C ASP A 642 0.32 5.33 27.78
N THR A 643 -0.94 5.64 27.54
CA THR A 643 -2.05 4.67 27.71
C THR A 643 -3.17 4.93 26.74
N ASN A 644 -3.74 3.86 26.16
CA ASN A 644 -4.89 3.96 25.26
C ASN A 644 -6.25 3.94 26.00
N ARG A 645 -6.26 4.03 27.34
CA ARG A 645 -7.49 3.97 28.15
C ARG A 645 -8.22 5.30 28.11
N GLN A 646 -9.39 5.33 27.47
CA GLN A 646 -10.24 6.53 27.37
C GLN A 646 -10.83 6.99 28.73
N GLY A 647 -11.04 6.09 29.68
CA GLY A 647 -11.54 6.40 31.01
C GLY A 647 -10.51 7.01 31.97
N GLY A 648 -9.36 7.45 31.44
CA GLY A 648 -8.27 7.99 32.27
C GLY A 648 -7.59 6.95 33.16
N VAL A 649 -6.48 7.35 33.77
CA VAL A 649 -5.70 6.50 34.67
C VAL A 649 -5.34 7.29 35.92
N ILE A 650 -5.13 6.58 37.05
CA ILE A 650 -4.64 7.20 38.27
C ILE A 650 -3.24 7.76 38.02
N ALA A 651 -3.09 9.08 38.17
CA ALA A 651 -1.81 9.77 38.07
C ALA A 651 -1.08 9.81 39.41
N ILE A 652 -1.80 10.02 40.48
CA ILE A 652 -1.32 10.00 41.87
C ILE A 652 -2.45 9.50 42.77
N ARG A 653 -2.15 8.72 43.81
CA ARG A 653 -3.11 8.39 44.85
C ARG A 653 -3.12 9.51 45.90
N LEU A 654 -4.24 10.21 45.99
CA LEU A 654 -4.44 11.27 46.99
C LEU A 654 -4.88 10.68 48.34
N ASN A 655 -4.55 11.39 49.41
CA ASN A 655 -5.14 11.14 50.76
C ASN A 655 -6.55 11.74 50.81
N ASP A 656 -7.30 11.41 51.83
CA ASP A 656 -8.64 11.97 52.07
C ASP A 656 -8.55 13.52 52.15
N GLU A 657 -9.41 14.22 51.43
CA GLU A 657 -9.49 15.69 51.31
C GLU A 657 -8.29 16.39 50.65
N ASP A 658 -7.26 15.66 50.17
CA ASP A 658 -6.16 16.24 49.40
C ASP A 658 -6.54 16.42 47.90
N GLU A 659 -5.91 17.36 47.25
CA GLU A 659 -6.15 17.68 45.82
C GLU A 659 -4.83 17.85 45.09
N LEU A 660 -4.81 17.46 43.80
CA LEU A 660 -3.68 17.76 42.91
C LEU A 660 -3.71 19.25 42.54
N VAL A 661 -2.57 19.92 42.71
CA VAL A 661 -2.41 21.35 42.44
C VAL A 661 -1.58 21.61 41.20
N SER A 662 -0.49 20.84 40.97
CA SER A 662 0.42 21.06 39.84
C SER A 662 0.95 19.77 39.27
N ALA A 663 1.17 19.78 37.96
CA ALA A 663 1.87 18.75 37.19
C ALA A 663 3.00 19.41 36.38
N LEU A 664 4.21 18.90 36.45
CA LEU A 664 5.41 19.50 35.87
C LEU A 664 6.19 18.46 35.08
N MET A 665 6.61 18.78 33.87
CA MET A 665 7.63 18.02 33.16
C MET A 665 9.00 18.39 33.73
N VAL A 666 9.82 17.39 34.07
CA VAL A 666 11.07 17.56 34.80
C VAL A 666 12.12 16.61 34.27
N ASN A 667 13.33 17.10 34.06
CA ASN A 667 14.49 16.27 33.76
C ASN A 667 15.23 15.89 35.07
N ALA A 668 16.15 14.96 34.98
CA ALA A 668 16.80 14.36 36.13
C ALA A 668 17.55 15.38 36.99
N GLU A 669 18.07 16.46 36.40
CA GLU A 669 18.92 17.46 37.06
C GLU A 669 18.21 18.77 37.41
N ASP A 670 16.92 18.88 37.16
CA ASP A 670 16.14 20.08 37.44
C ASP A 670 15.93 20.28 38.92
N ASP A 671 15.75 21.52 39.35
CA ASP A 671 15.30 21.88 40.68
C ASP A 671 13.80 22.22 40.65
N ILE A 672 13.08 21.81 41.69
CA ILE A 672 11.67 22.08 41.90
C ILE A 672 11.48 23.12 42.99
N LEU A 673 10.70 24.17 42.70
CA LEU A 673 10.29 25.19 43.65
C LEU A 673 8.82 24.98 44.04
N LEU A 674 8.54 24.79 45.30
CA LEU A 674 7.20 24.77 45.89
C LEU A 674 6.93 26.07 46.60
N ILE A 675 5.73 26.67 46.40
CA ILE A 675 5.33 27.92 47.07
C ILE A 675 4.01 27.70 47.80
N SER A 676 3.93 28.12 49.06
CA SER A 676 2.70 28.05 49.88
C SER A 676 1.89 29.36 49.84
N ARG A 677 0.59 29.24 50.11
CA ARG A 677 -0.35 30.37 50.16
C ARG A 677 0.05 31.44 51.18
N ARG A 678 0.71 31.08 52.29
CA ARG A 678 1.22 31.97 53.32
C ARG A 678 2.65 32.42 53.08
N GLY A 679 3.16 32.33 51.83
CA GLY A 679 4.40 32.94 51.42
C GLY A 679 5.67 32.24 51.86
N MET A 680 5.65 30.94 51.99
CA MET A 680 6.84 30.10 52.23
C MET A 680 7.20 29.34 50.94
N SER A 681 8.49 29.00 50.78
CA SER A 681 8.94 28.22 49.63
C SER A 681 10.01 27.16 50.00
N VAL A 682 10.02 26.06 49.27
CA VAL A 682 11.09 25.04 49.34
C VAL A 682 11.58 24.79 47.91
N ARG A 683 12.88 24.98 47.68
CA ARG A 683 13.57 24.56 46.46
C ARG A 683 14.41 23.34 46.73
N PHE A 684 14.23 22.27 45.97
CA PHE A 684 14.98 21.04 46.13
C PHE A 684 15.24 20.40 44.76
N SER A 685 16.28 19.57 44.67
CA SER A 685 16.66 18.92 43.44
C SER A 685 15.74 17.75 43.09
N ALA A 686 15.47 17.56 41.78
CA ALA A 686 14.71 16.45 41.25
C ALA A 686 15.54 15.17 41.01
N THR A 687 16.85 15.17 41.38
CA THR A 687 17.70 13.98 41.24
C THR A 687 17.10 12.75 41.93
N ASP A 688 17.49 11.57 41.48
CA ASP A 688 16.97 10.33 42.05
C ASP A 688 17.29 10.13 43.55
N GLU A 689 18.36 10.75 44.04
CA GLU A 689 18.72 10.79 45.46
C GLU A 689 17.76 11.64 46.27
N ALA A 690 17.41 12.83 45.77
CA ALA A 690 16.53 13.78 46.46
C ALA A 690 15.04 13.42 46.30
N LEU A 691 14.64 12.95 45.09
CA LEU A 691 13.28 12.55 44.77
C LEU A 691 13.31 11.32 43.84
N ARG A 692 13.33 10.13 44.43
CA ARG A 692 13.40 8.90 43.63
C ARG A 692 12.13 8.71 42.80
N PRO A 693 12.24 8.17 41.56
CA PRO A 693 11.07 7.81 40.75
C PRO A 693 10.19 6.76 41.42
N MET A 694 8.87 6.92 41.27
CA MET A 694 7.87 6.06 41.87
C MET A 694 6.85 5.61 40.83
N GLY A 695 6.18 4.49 41.08
CA GLY A 695 5.12 3.98 40.20
C GLY A 695 3.92 4.94 40.14
N ARG A 696 3.21 4.92 39.01
CA ARG A 696 2.11 5.85 38.70
C ARG A 696 1.01 5.92 39.74
N ALA A 697 0.59 4.81 40.36
CA ALA A 697 -0.53 4.73 41.30
C ALA A 697 -0.11 4.87 42.80
N THR A 698 1.04 5.48 43.06
CA THR A 698 1.52 5.73 44.45
C THR A 698 1.14 7.12 44.93
N ALA A 699 1.18 7.35 46.28
CA ALA A 699 0.78 8.59 46.91
C ALA A 699 1.84 9.70 46.91
N GLY A 700 3.11 9.42 46.69
CA GLY A 700 4.18 10.40 46.74
C GLY A 700 4.80 10.53 48.15
N VAL A 701 5.68 11.52 48.29
CA VAL A 701 6.46 11.80 49.49
C VAL A 701 6.35 13.27 49.87
N LYS A 702 6.64 13.60 51.16
CA LYS A 702 6.54 14.99 51.63
C LYS A 702 7.56 15.91 50.93
N GLY A 703 7.05 16.87 50.18
CA GLY A 703 7.82 17.94 49.51
C GLY A 703 8.00 19.16 50.43
N MET A 704 6.89 19.60 51.08
CA MET A 704 6.88 20.75 51.96
C MET A 704 5.99 20.49 53.17
N LYS A 705 6.32 21.02 54.36
CA LYS A 705 5.48 21.06 55.56
C LYS A 705 4.82 22.41 55.69
N PHE A 706 3.59 22.43 56.14
CA PHE A 706 2.81 23.64 56.36
C PHE A 706 2.57 23.89 57.85
N ARG A 707 2.41 25.16 58.21
CA ARG A 707 1.84 25.58 59.49
C ARG A 707 0.32 25.52 59.35
N GLU A 708 -0.38 25.55 60.50
CA GLU A 708 -1.83 25.50 60.55
C GLU A 708 -2.47 26.53 59.62
N GLY A 709 -3.38 26.10 58.78
CA GLY A 709 -4.10 26.92 57.83
C GLY A 709 -3.29 27.35 56.60
N ASP A 710 -2.13 26.76 56.33
CA ASP A 710 -1.34 26.96 55.08
C ASP A 710 -1.43 25.74 54.18
N SER A 711 -1.28 25.93 52.85
CA SER A 711 -1.33 24.87 51.88
C SER A 711 -0.44 25.22 50.68
N LEU A 712 -0.18 24.22 49.81
CA LEU A 712 0.54 24.46 48.56
C LEU A 712 -0.29 25.37 47.65
N LEU A 713 0.35 26.35 47.06
CA LEU A 713 -0.23 27.26 46.06
C LEU A 713 0.20 26.90 44.65
N SER A 714 1.48 26.67 44.44
CA SER A 714 2.03 26.32 43.11
C SER A 714 3.35 25.54 43.23
N ALA A 715 3.66 24.80 42.17
CA ALA A 715 4.98 24.21 41.96
C ALA A 715 5.49 24.65 40.56
N SER A 716 6.81 24.83 40.46
CA SER A 716 7.47 25.20 39.19
C SER A 716 8.84 24.56 39.10
N VAL A 717 9.35 24.39 37.87
CA VAL A 717 10.75 24.07 37.63
C VAL A 717 11.55 25.37 37.80
N ALA A 718 12.59 25.31 38.60
CA ALA A 718 13.45 26.48 38.91
C ALA A 718 14.46 26.67 37.76
N ALA A 719 14.12 27.52 36.79
CA ALA A 719 15.00 27.82 35.65
C ALA A 719 16.06 28.88 36.05
N PRO A 720 17.34 28.62 35.84
CA PRO A 720 18.41 29.60 36.07
C PRO A 720 18.19 30.92 35.28
N GLY A 721 18.50 32.06 35.92
CA GLY A 721 18.30 33.37 35.28
C GLY A 721 16.86 33.89 35.23
N HIS A 722 15.88 33.12 35.73
CA HIS A 722 14.47 33.51 35.79
C HIS A 722 14.11 34.04 37.18
N PHE A 723 12.91 34.62 37.27
CA PHE A 723 12.38 35.23 38.50
C PHE A 723 11.18 34.48 39.03
N VAL A 724 11.10 34.37 40.33
CA VAL A 724 9.89 33.95 41.06
C VAL A 724 8.98 35.16 41.15
N PHE A 725 7.87 35.18 40.40
CA PHE A 725 6.87 36.25 40.44
C PHE A 725 5.70 35.82 41.31
N VAL A 726 5.40 36.57 42.31
CA VAL A 726 4.28 36.29 43.23
C VAL A 726 3.34 37.47 43.35
N VAL A 727 2.05 37.21 43.45
CA VAL A 727 0.99 38.21 43.61
C VAL A 727 0.11 37.84 44.78
N THR A 728 -0.26 38.85 45.58
CA THR A 728 -1.21 38.68 46.67
C THR A 728 -2.64 38.96 46.20
N ASP A 729 -3.63 38.39 46.87
CA ASP A 729 -5.05 38.65 46.64
C ASP A 729 -5.44 40.12 46.82
N GLY A 730 -4.69 40.88 47.66
CA GLY A 730 -4.80 42.30 47.82
C GLY A 730 -4.12 43.18 46.78
N GLY A 731 -3.61 42.63 45.68
CA GLY A 731 -3.12 43.38 44.50
C GLY A 731 -1.64 43.77 44.54
N TYR A 732 -0.83 43.20 45.42
CA TYR A 732 0.63 43.46 45.48
C TYR A 732 1.40 42.35 44.77
N ALA A 733 2.40 42.74 43.95
CA ALA A 733 3.28 41.83 43.29
C ALA A 733 4.75 42.10 43.57
N LYS A 734 5.58 41.08 43.44
CA LYS A 734 7.03 41.20 43.39
C LYS A 734 7.63 40.09 42.53
N ARG A 735 8.83 40.39 42.01
CA ARG A 735 9.71 39.38 41.41
C ARG A 735 11.00 39.25 42.21
N THR A 736 11.53 38.05 42.34
CA THR A 736 12.78 37.74 43.03
C THR A 736 13.57 36.76 42.21
N ALA A 737 14.87 37.03 42.02
CA ALA A 737 15.72 36.11 41.26
C ALA A 737 15.74 34.71 41.89
N ILE A 738 15.71 33.66 41.08
CA ILE A 738 15.67 32.26 41.55
C ILE A 738 16.91 31.91 42.37
N GLU A 739 18.02 32.58 42.14
CA GLU A 739 19.29 32.40 42.84
C GLU A 739 19.19 32.74 44.34
N GLU A 740 18.27 33.62 44.72
CA GLU A 740 18.01 33.92 46.14
C GLU A 740 17.35 32.75 46.91
N TYR A 741 16.80 31.77 46.21
CA TYR A 741 16.18 30.58 46.78
C TYR A 741 17.18 29.43 46.83
N ARG A 742 17.82 29.21 47.95
CA ARG A 742 18.80 28.15 48.13
C ARG A 742 18.15 26.75 47.93
N VAL A 743 18.90 25.84 47.30
CA VAL A 743 18.52 24.42 47.26
C VAL A 743 18.63 23.83 48.66
N GLN A 744 17.62 23.11 49.10
CA GLN A 744 17.52 22.50 50.42
C GLN A 744 16.86 21.13 50.39
N GLY A 745 16.89 20.38 51.48
CA GLY A 745 16.18 19.10 51.51
C GLY A 745 14.67 19.29 51.49
N ARG A 746 13.94 18.38 50.80
CA ARG A 746 12.48 18.35 50.79
C ARG A 746 11.88 18.09 52.16
N GLY A 747 10.59 18.45 52.35
CA GLY A 747 9.85 18.15 53.59
C GLY A 747 10.13 19.12 54.75
N GLY A 748 10.79 20.28 54.49
CA GLY A 748 10.92 21.36 55.44
C GLY A 748 9.76 22.35 55.44
N PHE A 749 9.77 23.33 56.34
CA PHE A 749 8.86 24.49 56.33
C PHE A 749 9.31 25.54 55.34
N GLY A 750 10.49 25.42 54.78
CA GLY A 750 11.03 26.32 53.75
C GLY A 750 11.49 27.70 54.25
N ILE A 751 11.65 28.60 53.27
CA ILE A 751 12.09 29.98 53.47
C ILE A 751 11.01 30.93 52.93
N LYS A 752 10.98 32.18 53.41
CA LYS A 752 9.96 33.14 52.97
C LYS A 752 10.15 33.51 51.50
N VAL A 753 9.05 33.55 50.76
CA VAL A 753 8.93 34.10 49.43
C VAL A 753 8.51 35.56 49.49
N ALA A 754 7.59 35.91 50.37
CA ALA A 754 7.11 37.26 50.58
C ALA A 754 6.84 37.53 52.06
N LYS A 755 6.94 38.81 52.50
CA LYS A 755 6.49 39.24 53.78
C LYS A 755 5.02 39.67 53.65
N LEU A 756 4.13 38.86 54.19
CA LEU A 756 2.68 39.07 54.15
C LEU A 756 2.22 39.72 55.45
N ASN A 757 1.16 40.53 55.39
CA ASN A 757 0.43 41.09 56.53
C ASN A 757 -1.07 41.08 56.14
N ASP A 758 -1.93 41.36 57.15
CA ASP A 758 -3.39 41.26 56.96
C ASP A 758 -3.92 42.24 55.90
N ASP A 759 -3.30 43.39 55.70
CA ASP A 759 -3.70 44.38 54.68
C ASP A 759 -3.40 43.94 53.27
N ARG A 760 -2.46 43.04 53.09
CA ARG A 760 -2.01 42.55 51.73
C ARG A 760 -2.56 41.19 51.35
N GLY A 761 -3.12 40.53 52.35
CA GLY A 761 -3.74 39.21 52.15
C GLY A 761 -2.74 38.06 52.01
N THR A 762 -3.19 37.00 51.37
CA THR A 762 -2.42 35.78 51.06
C THR A 762 -1.95 35.77 49.60
N LEU A 763 -1.03 34.89 49.26
CA LEU A 763 -0.64 34.73 47.84
C LEU A 763 -1.78 34.13 47.03
N ALA A 764 -2.15 34.80 45.93
CA ALA A 764 -3.11 34.39 44.96
C ALA A 764 -2.46 33.54 43.83
N GLY A 765 -1.15 33.76 43.57
CA GLY A 765 -0.38 33.02 42.58
C GLY A 765 1.12 33.20 42.72
N GLY A 766 1.83 32.20 42.15
CA GLY A 766 3.30 32.20 42.06
C GLY A 766 3.73 31.52 40.76
N LEU A 767 4.53 32.20 39.96
CA LEU A 767 4.99 31.74 38.64
C LEU A 767 6.50 31.89 38.50
N MET A 768 7.11 31.02 37.72
CA MET A 768 8.46 31.22 37.17
C MET A 768 8.36 32.02 35.86
N VAL A 769 9.06 33.12 35.76
CA VAL A 769 8.99 34.05 34.59
C VAL A 769 10.37 34.56 34.19
N ALA A 770 10.55 34.85 32.90
CA ALA A 770 11.68 35.60 32.38
C ALA A 770 11.46 37.12 32.52
N GLU A 771 12.48 37.92 32.34
CA GLU A 771 12.37 39.37 32.49
C GLU A 771 11.49 40.05 31.44
N ASP A 772 11.50 39.51 30.26
CA ASP A 772 10.75 39.93 29.07
C ASP A 772 9.33 39.36 28.98
N ASP A 773 8.95 38.45 29.90
CA ASP A 773 7.61 37.92 29.96
C ASP A 773 6.54 38.93 30.35
N GLU A 774 5.31 38.62 30.03
CA GLU A 774 4.09 39.29 30.50
C GLU A 774 3.24 38.37 31.36
N VAL A 775 2.58 38.96 32.32
CA VAL A 775 1.63 38.24 33.19
C VAL A 775 0.22 38.80 33.07
N LEU A 776 -0.73 37.88 33.07
CA LEU A 776 -2.17 38.14 33.14
C LEU A 776 -2.63 37.93 34.57
N VAL A 777 -3.37 38.90 35.09
CA VAL A 777 -3.96 38.81 36.42
C VAL A 777 -5.48 38.90 36.32
N VAL A 778 -6.16 37.97 36.92
CA VAL A 778 -7.63 37.86 36.87
C VAL A 778 -8.19 38.33 38.22
N LEU A 779 -9.10 39.32 38.13
CA LEU A 779 -9.81 39.87 39.29
C LEU A 779 -11.15 39.17 39.48
N SER A 780 -11.70 39.17 40.69
CA SER A 780 -13.01 38.61 41.02
C SER A 780 -14.17 39.29 40.27
N SER A 781 -13.98 40.52 39.82
CA SER A 781 -14.90 41.22 38.88
C SER A 781 -14.87 40.70 37.42
N GLY A 782 -14.05 39.67 37.10
CA GLY A 782 -13.86 39.20 35.75
C GLY A 782 -12.97 40.11 34.87
N LYS A 783 -12.35 41.14 35.42
CA LYS A 783 -11.39 41.96 34.71
C LYS A 783 -10.04 41.27 34.66
N VAL A 784 -9.40 41.31 33.48
CA VAL A 784 -8.03 40.81 33.28
C VAL A 784 -7.11 42.03 33.12
N VAL A 785 -6.06 42.08 33.91
CA VAL A 785 -4.98 43.09 33.82
C VAL A 785 -3.76 42.42 33.23
N ARG A 786 -3.18 42.99 32.18
CA ARG A 786 -1.94 42.59 31.53
C ARG A 786 -0.82 43.54 31.92
N SER A 787 0.34 43.02 32.30
CA SER A 787 1.50 43.82 32.67
C SER A 787 2.79 43.06 32.33
N ALA A 788 3.79 43.79 31.86
CA ALA A 788 5.13 43.27 31.65
C ALA A 788 5.80 42.93 33.00
N VAL A 789 6.48 41.82 33.09
CA VAL A 789 7.24 41.38 34.28
C VAL A 789 8.30 42.44 34.65
N ALA A 790 8.90 43.07 33.63
CA ALA A 790 9.89 44.12 33.82
C ALA A 790 9.38 45.37 34.60
N GLU A 791 8.07 45.65 34.56
CA GLU A 791 7.46 46.74 35.31
C GLU A 791 7.45 46.52 36.80
N VAL A 792 7.56 45.26 37.27
CA VAL A 792 7.67 44.94 38.68
C VAL A 792 9.13 44.86 39.09
N PRO A 793 9.64 45.74 39.96
CA PRO A 793 11.05 45.79 40.31
C PRO A 793 11.50 44.51 41.03
N ALA A 794 12.68 43.99 40.66
CA ALA A 794 13.31 42.88 41.40
C ALA A 794 13.59 43.29 42.85
N LYS A 795 13.13 42.47 43.77
CA LYS A 795 13.23 42.67 45.24
C LYS A 795 13.69 41.36 45.89
N GLY A 796 14.38 41.51 47.01
CA GLY A 796 14.79 40.39 47.81
C GLY A 796 13.61 39.60 48.39
N ARG A 797 13.85 38.34 48.76
CA ARG A 797 12.89 37.35 49.22
C ARG A 797 11.94 37.82 50.33
N ASP A 798 12.45 38.40 51.43
CA ASP A 798 11.69 38.84 52.61
C ASP A 798 11.22 40.32 52.48
N THR A 799 10.54 40.61 51.33
CA THR A 799 9.97 41.95 51.09
C THR A 799 8.49 41.87 50.80
N MET A 800 7.80 43.04 50.88
CA MET A 800 6.33 43.12 50.80
C MET A 800 5.79 43.27 49.35
N GLY A 801 6.65 43.53 48.36
CA GLY A 801 6.23 43.79 46.96
C GLY A 801 5.75 45.24 46.76
N VAL A 802 5.26 45.52 45.55
CA VAL A 802 4.71 46.82 45.09
C VAL A 802 3.26 46.68 44.69
N VAL A 803 2.49 47.77 44.62
CA VAL A 803 1.13 47.73 44.11
C VAL A 803 1.20 47.42 42.61
N PHE A 804 0.54 46.32 42.25
CA PHE A 804 0.50 45.79 40.88
C PHE A 804 -0.86 46.04 40.21
N ALA A 805 -1.93 45.70 40.94
CA ALA A 805 -3.29 45.97 40.52
C ALA A 805 -4.01 46.69 41.67
N ARG A 806 -4.70 47.79 41.37
CA ARG A 806 -5.52 48.48 42.35
C ARG A 806 -6.81 47.67 42.53
N THR A 807 -6.93 46.99 43.63
CA THR A 807 -8.14 46.28 44.04
C THR A 807 -9.01 47.19 44.92
N THR A 808 -10.32 47.02 44.84
CA THR A 808 -11.27 47.66 45.79
C THR A 808 -11.58 46.64 46.90
N GLU A 809 -12.23 47.05 48.00
CA GLU A 809 -12.54 46.12 49.10
C GLU A 809 -13.40 44.92 48.69
N ALA A 810 -14.12 45.06 47.59
CA ALA A 810 -14.98 44.03 46.97
C ALA A 810 -14.31 43.22 45.85
N ASP A 811 -13.07 43.61 45.39
CA ASP A 811 -12.41 43.02 44.21
C ASP A 811 -11.05 42.45 44.61
N ARG A 812 -10.84 41.18 44.43
CA ARG A 812 -9.63 40.43 44.77
C ARG A 812 -9.02 39.79 43.57
N ILE A 813 -7.70 39.53 43.62
CA ILE A 813 -7.03 38.74 42.59
C ILE A 813 -7.31 37.26 42.85
N LEU A 814 -7.82 36.58 41.85
CA LEU A 814 -8.20 35.16 41.89
C LEU A 814 -7.11 34.26 41.34
N ALA A 815 -6.45 34.70 40.27
CA ALA A 815 -5.46 33.88 39.55
C ALA A 815 -4.47 34.74 38.78
N ILE A 816 -3.31 34.15 38.50
CA ILE A 816 -2.30 34.72 37.61
C ILE A 816 -1.87 33.68 36.58
N ALA A 817 -1.57 34.10 35.37
CA ALA A 817 -1.05 33.26 34.30
C ALA A 817 0.06 33.98 33.53
N ARG A 818 1.00 33.25 32.95
CA ARG A 818 1.98 33.81 32.00
C ARG A 818 1.25 34.06 30.68
N ASN A 819 1.51 35.19 30.07
CA ASN A 819 0.94 35.53 28.76
C ASN A 819 1.71 34.86 27.65
N SER A 820 1.14 33.81 27.04
CA SER A 820 1.71 33.06 25.93
C SER A 820 1.44 33.72 24.56
N GLU A 821 0.59 34.78 24.48
CA GLU A 821 0.28 35.47 23.21
C GLU A 821 1.49 36.19 22.60
N ARG A 822 2.53 36.52 23.40
CA ARG A 822 3.70 37.24 22.91
C ARG A 822 4.57 36.42 21.97
N GLY A 823 4.68 35.09 22.17
CA GLY A 823 5.40 34.20 21.28
C GLY A 823 4.81 34.13 19.87
N LEU A 824 3.55 34.52 19.68
CA LEU A 824 2.88 34.58 18.37
C LEU A 824 3.22 35.85 17.56
N THR A 825 3.82 36.90 18.21
CA THR A 825 4.13 38.19 17.59
C THR A 825 5.62 38.33 17.24
N ASP A 826 6.51 37.67 17.96
CA ASP A 826 7.96 37.83 17.78
C ASP A 826 8.51 37.04 16.57
N ASP A 827 7.90 35.87 16.22
CA ASP A 827 8.29 35.11 15.04
C ASP A 827 7.92 35.81 13.70
N ALA A 828 6.92 36.70 13.70
CA ALA A 828 6.55 37.46 12.53
C ALA A 828 7.52 38.63 12.21
N GLU A 829 8.25 39.16 13.19
CA GLU A 829 9.28 40.18 12.98
C GLU A 829 10.62 39.59 12.51
N ALA A 830 10.87 38.31 12.75
CA ALA A 830 12.06 37.62 12.26
C ALA A 830 11.94 37.26 10.77
N ASP A 831 10.75 36.88 10.29
CA ASP A 831 10.49 36.53 8.88
C ASP A 831 10.44 37.78 7.97
N GLU A 832 10.05 38.97 8.47
CA GLU A 832 10.10 40.24 7.70
C GLU A 832 11.51 40.84 7.59
N ALA A 833 12.44 40.48 8.48
CA ALA A 833 13.83 40.94 8.43
C ALA A 833 14.69 40.16 7.38
N GLU A 834 14.27 38.98 6.94
CA GLU A 834 14.97 38.22 5.89
C GLU A 834 14.45 38.50 4.46
N SER A 835 13.40 39.31 4.27
CA SER A 835 12.77 39.52 2.96
C SER A 835 12.93 40.95 2.36
N ASP A 836 13.93 41.73 2.74
CA ASP A 836 14.24 43.02 2.09
C ASP A 836 15.57 42.96 1.29
N PRO A 837 15.52 42.75 -0.05
CA PRO A 837 16.64 43.03 -0.92
C PRO A 837 16.48 44.43 -1.51
N GLY A 838 16.74 45.46 -0.73
CA GLY A 838 16.93 46.81 -1.21
C GLY A 838 18.31 47.04 -1.82
N ALA A 839 18.39 47.07 -3.15
CA ALA A 839 19.48 47.75 -3.84
C ALA A 839 18.99 48.36 -5.16
N ALA A 840 18.87 49.63 -5.15
CA ALA A 840 18.66 50.45 -6.34
C ALA A 840 19.84 50.33 -7.32
N ALA A 841 19.58 50.28 -8.59
CA ALA A 841 20.52 50.64 -9.65
C ALA A 841 19.93 51.69 -10.56
N PRO A 842 20.74 52.64 -11.12
CA PRO A 842 20.28 53.90 -11.68
C PRO A 842 19.82 53.80 -13.15
N GLU A 843 18.93 54.70 -13.48
CA GLU A 843 18.47 54.99 -14.83
C GLU A 843 19.64 55.38 -15.77
N THR A 844 19.61 54.82 -17.00
CA THR A 844 20.13 55.49 -18.18
C THR A 844 19.12 55.41 -19.32
N THR A 845 18.64 56.53 -19.73
CA THR A 845 17.92 56.86 -20.95
C THR A 845 18.71 56.52 -22.19
N GLU A 846 18.06 55.95 -23.20
CA GLU A 846 18.05 56.36 -24.59
C GLU A 846 17.28 55.42 -25.48
N ASN A 847 16.30 55.95 -26.16
CA ASN A 847 15.62 55.53 -27.37
C ASN A 847 16.16 56.37 -28.54
N PRO A 848 15.91 56.17 -29.85
CA PRO A 848 15.20 55.14 -30.59
C PRO A 848 15.89 54.75 -31.96
N GLU A 849 15.16 53.98 -32.73
CA GLU A 849 15.11 53.94 -34.25
C GLU A 849 15.41 52.57 -34.89
N GLU A 850 14.33 52.14 -35.49
CA GLU A 850 14.11 51.72 -36.89
C GLU A 850 14.68 50.39 -37.42
N ALA A 851 13.73 49.61 -37.96
CA ALA A 851 13.57 49.12 -39.32
C ALA A 851 13.97 47.70 -39.69
N ASP A 852 12.95 47.02 -40.21
CA ASP A 852 12.92 46.02 -41.31
C ASP A 852 13.87 44.80 -41.33
N ALA A 853 13.29 43.65 -41.23
CA ALA A 853 13.07 42.63 -42.27
C ALA A 853 12.38 41.38 -41.64
#